data_0fa09cac6f5d724849f8dc331e51f6e3
#
_entry.id   0fa09cac6f5d724849f8dc331e51f6e3
#
_cell.length_a   1.000
_cell.length_b   1.000
_cell.length_c   1.000
_cell.angle_alpha   90.00
_cell.angle_beta   90.00
_cell.angle_gamma   90.00
#
_symmetry.space_group_name_H-M   'P 1'
#
loop_
_entity.id
_entity.type
_entity.pdbx_description
1 polymer ?
#
loop_
_entity_poly.entity_id
_entity_poly.type
_entity_poly.pdbx_seq_one_letter_code
_entity_poly.pdbx_strand_id
1 'polypeptide(L)'
;MLARVRWRRAFAFNVFFLASAGVGAQPMRVADLADLSIEELGKIQITSVSRHAERLSDAPASVFVITAEDIRRSGATSLPEALRIAPNLEVARVNANSYSISARGFNNTAGNKLLVLIDGRAVYTPLFSGVFWDVQDVVLEDVERIEVISGPGATLWGVNAVNGVINVITRRSPDTQGGFASARAGNEGRSYNLRHGGALGESGGSFRVYGKFFDVFNTTTANGGTARDGWEKGQLGFRTDWGTTANGFTLQGDAYQGLEDRTTPTDPNPGKTHVSGGNLLGRWNGDLAGGDHLQVQAYFDNAERDIPGTFAERLNTYDVEFLYSLKSIESNTITWGGGHRVAYDYVTNGSVAFLPPNVKLHWTNLFAQDEITLKENWRLTLGSKFENNYYTGTEFLPSVRLAWKPEPQQLVWGAASRAVRAPSRIDRDFFTGPPVQFAGGPDFVSEVVKVFEVGYRAQPSPRASYSVNLFHNIYDNLRSVEPAAGGAFVIANKIEGTGDGVEAWGSYQATRNWRLSAGTLMLRQRLRLKADSADTVFGVAAEGNDPKLQWTLRSSLDLSGAEVDVNIRHVSALPNPGVPAYTAVDARYAWRVRRGLELSVVGQNLFDRRHPEFGAEPGRSEIARGAYVKLRWTF
;
A
#
# COMPACT_ATOMS: atom_id res chain seq x y z
N MET A 1 -11.80 42.15 1.64
CA MET A 1 -10.79 42.79 2.49
C MET A 1 -10.76 42.02 3.81
N LEU A 2 -10.05 40.91 3.86
CA LEU A 2 -9.86 40.08 5.07
C LEU A 2 -8.37 39.70 5.13
N ALA A 3 -7.76 40.02 6.24
CA ALA A 3 -6.33 40.06 6.48
C ALA A 3 -5.68 38.69 6.40
N ARG A 4 -4.63 38.56 5.61
CA ARG A 4 -3.69 37.44 5.62
C ARG A 4 -2.81 37.54 6.86
N VAL A 5 -3.03 36.66 7.83
CA VAL A 5 -2.12 36.47 8.97
C VAL A 5 -0.96 35.57 8.53
N ARG A 6 0.21 36.17 8.35
CA ARG A 6 1.47 35.45 8.14
C ARG A 6 1.95 34.88 9.48
N TRP A 7 1.89 33.57 9.64
CA TRP A 7 2.58 32.87 10.73
C TRP A 7 3.95 32.40 10.26
N ARG A 8 4.97 33.25 10.43
CA ARG A 8 6.37 32.83 10.53
C ARG A 8 6.68 32.74 12.03
N ARG A 9 6.67 31.53 12.59
CA ARG A 9 7.33 31.28 13.88
C ARG A 9 8.03 29.93 13.82
N ALA A 10 9.35 29.99 14.00
CA ALA A 10 10.21 28.84 14.26
C ALA A 10 9.70 28.08 15.49
N PHE A 11 9.45 26.78 15.35
CA PHE A 11 9.20 25.90 16.47
C PHE A 11 10.54 25.60 17.16
N ALA A 12 10.81 26.30 18.26
CA ALA A 12 11.81 25.88 19.23
C ALA A 12 11.15 24.81 20.12
N PHE A 13 11.59 23.57 20.01
CA PHE A 13 11.20 22.49 20.89
C PHE A 13 11.87 22.68 22.25
N ASN A 14 11.14 23.18 23.25
CA ASN A 14 11.51 23.04 24.66
C ASN A 14 11.04 21.67 25.15
N VAL A 15 11.99 20.74 25.30
CA VAL A 15 11.76 19.44 25.91
C VAL A 15 11.70 19.62 27.42
N PHE A 16 10.52 19.61 28.01
CA PHE A 16 10.34 19.47 29.45
C PHE A 16 10.52 18.00 29.85
N PHE A 17 11.60 17.71 30.56
CA PHE A 17 11.80 16.44 31.26
C PHE A 17 10.95 16.45 32.54
N LEU A 18 9.83 15.74 32.55
CA LEU A 18 9.14 15.33 33.77
C LEU A 18 9.68 13.96 34.17
N ALA A 19 10.53 13.94 35.17
CA ALA A 19 10.95 12.72 35.85
C ALA A 19 9.78 12.24 36.73
N SER A 20 9.09 11.18 36.34
CA SER A 20 8.16 10.45 37.22
C SER A 20 8.86 9.21 37.77
N ALA A 21 8.86 9.10 39.09
CA ALA A 21 9.40 7.99 39.86
C ALA A 21 8.67 6.68 39.53
N GLY A 22 9.43 5.60 39.39
CA GLY A 22 8.94 4.31 38.99
C GLY A 22 8.10 3.60 40.03
N VAL A 23 6.98 3.03 39.56
CA VAL A 23 6.35 1.86 40.16
C VAL A 23 6.64 0.70 39.22
N GLY A 24 7.34 -0.30 39.73
CA GLY A 24 7.75 -1.48 38.99
C GLY A 24 6.57 -2.35 38.57
N ALA A 25 6.13 -2.21 37.34
CA ALA A 25 5.35 -3.23 36.65
C ALA A 25 6.34 -4.21 35.99
N GLN A 26 6.23 -5.50 36.29
CA GLN A 26 7.01 -6.54 35.60
C GLN A 26 6.65 -6.48 34.11
N PRO A 27 7.62 -6.37 33.20
CA PRO A 27 7.34 -6.39 31.79
C PRO A 27 6.89 -7.80 31.41
N MET A 28 5.64 -7.92 30.91
CA MET A 28 5.19 -9.09 30.18
C MET A 28 6.16 -9.29 29.00
N ARG A 29 6.74 -10.49 28.91
CA ARG A 29 7.60 -10.88 27.78
C ARG A 29 6.77 -10.69 26.50
N VAL A 30 7.08 -9.63 25.74
CA VAL A 30 6.82 -9.63 24.31
C VAL A 30 7.65 -10.80 23.77
N ALA A 31 7.01 -11.88 23.38
CA ALA A 31 7.68 -12.93 22.61
C ALA A 31 8.33 -12.23 21.43
N ASP A 32 9.64 -12.33 21.31
CA ASP A 32 10.39 -11.74 20.19
C ASP A 32 9.82 -12.39 18.91
N LEU A 33 9.06 -11.63 18.13
CA LEU A 33 8.60 -12.04 16.78
C LEU A 33 9.79 -12.28 15.83
N ALA A 34 11.01 -12.02 16.29
CA ALA A 34 12.28 -12.32 15.63
C ALA A 34 12.55 -13.82 15.46
N ASP A 35 11.94 -14.67 16.28
CA ASP A 35 12.18 -16.11 16.30
C ASP A 35 11.04 -16.91 15.66
N LEU A 36 10.12 -16.27 14.89
CA LEU A 36 9.09 -17.01 14.19
C LEU A 36 9.72 -18.05 13.26
N SER A 37 9.56 -19.31 13.60
CA SER A 37 9.88 -20.42 12.71
C SER A 37 9.02 -20.33 11.44
N ILE A 38 9.46 -20.97 10.36
CA ILE A 38 8.63 -21.05 9.12
C ILE A 38 7.26 -21.67 9.42
N GLU A 39 7.18 -22.54 10.43
CA GLU A 39 5.92 -23.11 10.91
C GLU A 39 5.00 -22.04 11.52
N GLU A 40 5.55 -21.08 12.25
CA GLU A 40 4.78 -19.97 12.82
C GLU A 40 4.36 -18.95 11.75
N LEU A 41 5.15 -18.76 10.67
CA LEU A 41 4.75 -17.99 9.51
C LEU A 41 3.49 -18.56 8.83
N GLY A 42 3.35 -19.89 8.76
CA GLY A 42 2.13 -20.54 8.26
C GLY A 42 0.90 -20.35 9.18
N LYS A 43 1.13 -20.05 10.45
CA LYS A 43 0.08 -19.78 11.45
C LYS A 43 -0.31 -18.29 11.54
N ILE A 44 0.37 -17.40 10.80
CA ILE A 44 0.00 -15.98 10.75
C ILE A 44 -1.46 -15.87 10.34
N GLN A 45 -2.23 -15.14 11.14
CA GLN A 45 -3.60 -14.82 10.79
C GLN A 45 -3.63 -13.64 9.83
N ILE A 46 -4.33 -13.80 8.74
CA ILE A 46 -4.62 -12.74 7.76
C ILE A 46 -6.12 -12.45 7.76
N THR A 47 -6.48 -11.26 7.33
CA THR A 47 -7.88 -10.83 7.29
C THR A 47 -8.33 -10.36 5.92
N SER A 48 -7.40 -10.12 5.00
CA SER A 48 -7.71 -9.46 3.74
C SER A 48 -8.35 -10.36 2.68
N VAL A 49 -8.31 -11.69 2.82
CA VAL A 49 -8.84 -12.66 1.84
C VAL A 49 -10.31 -13.00 2.12
N SER A 50 -10.71 -13.03 3.39
CA SER A 50 -12.04 -13.48 3.81
C SER A 50 -12.80 -12.48 4.69
N ARG A 51 -12.18 -11.34 5.04
CA ARG A 51 -12.69 -10.36 6.02
C ARG A 51 -12.86 -10.90 7.44
N HIS A 52 -12.45 -12.12 7.70
CA HIS A 52 -12.30 -12.70 9.03
C HIS A 52 -10.88 -13.25 9.22
N ALA A 53 -10.49 -13.49 10.47
CA ALA A 53 -9.16 -14.02 10.75
C ALA A 53 -9.05 -15.48 10.28
N GLU A 54 -8.20 -15.75 9.30
CA GLU A 54 -7.87 -17.09 8.82
C GLU A 54 -6.35 -17.28 8.76
N ARG A 55 -5.88 -18.53 8.78
CA ARG A 55 -4.46 -18.81 8.66
C ARG A 55 -3.99 -18.56 7.23
N LEU A 56 -2.80 -17.99 7.07
CA LEU A 56 -2.18 -17.80 5.76
C LEU A 56 -2.08 -19.13 4.99
N SER A 57 -1.81 -20.23 5.68
CA SER A 57 -1.77 -21.59 5.08
C SER A 57 -3.08 -22.04 4.46
N ASP A 58 -4.20 -21.48 4.89
CA ASP A 58 -5.56 -21.92 4.51
C ASP A 58 -6.24 -20.96 3.51
N ALA A 59 -5.61 -19.83 3.25
CA ALA A 59 -6.17 -18.78 2.39
C ALA A 59 -6.01 -19.13 0.90
N PRO A 60 -7.09 -19.32 0.14
CA PRO A 60 -7.05 -19.69 -1.27
C PRO A 60 -6.86 -18.46 -2.18
N ALA A 61 -5.74 -17.77 -2.04
CA ALA A 61 -5.37 -16.60 -2.81
C ALA A 61 -3.85 -16.42 -2.86
N SER A 62 -3.38 -15.65 -3.84
CA SER A 62 -1.99 -15.21 -3.93
C SER A 62 -1.74 -14.10 -2.89
N VAL A 63 -1.25 -14.48 -1.70
CA VAL A 63 -1.02 -13.56 -0.58
C VAL A 63 0.43 -13.65 -0.13
N PHE A 64 1.10 -12.51 -0.07
CA PHE A 64 2.39 -12.33 0.58
C PHE A 64 2.21 -11.49 1.85
N VAL A 65 2.82 -11.89 2.95
CA VAL A 65 2.77 -11.15 4.22
C VAL A 65 4.17 -10.62 4.53
N ILE A 66 4.27 -9.30 4.66
CA ILE A 66 5.46 -8.62 5.15
C ILE A 66 5.28 -8.46 6.66
N THR A 67 6.12 -9.12 7.44
CA THR A 67 6.05 -9.05 8.91
C THR A 67 6.75 -7.79 9.45
N ALA A 68 6.46 -7.43 10.70
CA ALA A 68 7.17 -6.36 11.41
C ALA A 68 8.69 -6.60 11.42
N GLU A 69 9.11 -7.88 11.54
CA GLU A 69 10.51 -8.26 11.52
C GLU A 69 11.13 -8.09 10.14
N ASP A 70 10.42 -8.46 9.06
CA ASP A 70 10.88 -8.20 7.70
C ASP A 70 11.11 -6.71 7.46
N ILE A 71 10.18 -5.86 7.91
CA ILE A 71 10.30 -4.40 7.80
C ILE A 71 11.53 -3.90 8.56
N ARG A 72 11.71 -4.34 9.81
CA ARG A 72 12.85 -3.95 10.66
C ARG A 72 14.20 -4.31 10.02
N ARG A 73 14.28 -5.50 9.43
CA ARG A 73 15.51 -6.08 8.86
C ARG A 73 15.80 -5.62 7.42
N SER A 74 14.79 -5.12 6.71
CA SER A 74 14.95 -4.69 5.30
C SER A 74 15.77 -3.41 5.14
N GLY A 75 15.86 -2.58 6.17
CA GLY A 75 16.42 -1.24 6.03
C GLY A 75 15.48 -0.25 5.35
N ALA A 76 14.19 -0.55 5.22
CA ALA A 76 13.19 0.35 4.66
C ALA A 76 13.07 1.65 5.48
N THR A 77 12.93 2.76 4.78
CA THR A 77 12.86 4.11 5.37
C THR A 77 11.48 4.74 5.27
N SER A 78 10.61 4.18 4.44
CA SER A 78 9.22 4.60 4.21
C SER A 78 8.32 3.40 3.93
N LEU A 79 7.00 3.61 3.92
CA LEU A 79 6.04 2.56 3.57
C LEU A 79 6.25 2.00 2.15
N PRO A 80 6.43 2.82 1.08
CA PRO A 80 6.76 2.32 -0.25
C PRO A 80 8.04 1.45 -0.28
N GLU A 81 9.09 1.84 0.44
CA GLU A 81 10.32 1.05 0.52
C GLU A 81 10.11 -0.29 1.23
N ALA A 82 9.23 -0.35 2.24
CA ALA A 82 8.86 -1.61 2.89
C ALA A 82 8.09 -2.55 1.94
N LEU A 83 7.31 -2.02 1.01
CA LEU A 83 6.57 -2.82 0.01
C LEU A 83 7.49 -3.54 -0.99
N ARG A 84 8.73 -3.09 -1.18
CA ARG A 84 9.75 -3.78 -2.01
C ARG A 84 10.08 -5.20 -1.53
N ILE A 85 9.71 -5.54 -0.29
CA ILE A 85 9.88 -6.88 0.28
C ILE A 85 8.97 -7.90 -0.40
N ALA A 86 7.80 -7.46 -0.89
CA ALA A 86 6.82 -8.32 -1.55
C ALA A 86 7.23 -8.60 -3.00
N PRO A 87 7.54 -9.86 -3.36
CA PRO A 87 8.02 -10.20 -4.71
C PRO A 87 6.93 -10.10 -5.78
N ASN A 88 5.66 -10.04 -5.37
CA ASN A 88 4.48 -9.92 -6.21
C ASN A 88 4.04 -8.45 -6.44
N LEU A 89 4.81 -7.47 -5.95
CA LEU A 89 4.64 -6.06 -6.26
C LEU A 89 5.82 -5.54 -7.07
N GLU A 90 5.55 -4.70 -8.04
CA GLU A 90 6.52 -3.79 -8.58
C GLU A 90 6.47 -2.48 -7.82
N VAL A 91 7.62 -2.02 -7.34
CA VAL A 91 7.79 -0.75 -6.63
C VAL A 91 8.92 0.01 -7.29
N ALA A 92 8.59 0.97 -8.14
CA ALA A 92 9.52 1.85 -8.80
C ALA A 92 9.54 3.23 -8.12
N ARG A 93 10.71 3.69 -7.73
CA ARG A 93 10.90 5.05 -7.20
C ARG A 93 11.04 6.00 -8.39
N VAL A 94 10.08 6.89 -8.54
CA VAL A 94 10.03 7.86 -9.64
C VAL A 94 10.99 9.02 -9.38
N ASN A 95 10.99 9.50 -8.12
CA ASN A 95 11.86 10.57 -7.62
C ASN A 95 11.92 10.53 -6.09
N ALA A 96 12.35 11.59 -5.40
CA ALA A 96 12.49 11.59 -3.94
C ALA A 96 11.17 11.38 -3.20
N ASN A 97 10.04 11.88 -3.73
CA ASN A 97 8.72 11.88 -3.07
C ASN A 97 7.67 11.01 -3.77
N SER A 98 7.92 10.51 -4.97
CA SER A 98 6.93 9.83 -5.81
C SER A 98 7.34 8.39 -6.12
N TYR A 99 6.36 7.48 -6.06
CA TYR A 99 6.50 6.06 -6.36
C TYR A 99 5.42 5.61 -7.34
N SER A 100 5.79 4.68 -8.22
CA SER A 100 4.85 3.87 -8.98
C SER A 100 4.83 2.48 -8.36
N ILE A 101 3.66 2.06 -7.85
CA ILE A 101 3.47 0.75 -7.21
C ILE A 101 2.34 0.03 -7.92
N SER A 102 2.65 -1.15 -8.44
CA SER A 102 1.70 -1.96 -9.20
C SER A 102 1.79 -3.44 -8.86
N ALA A 103 0.73 -4.18 -9.14
CA ALA A 103 0.69 -5.63 -9.14
C ALA A 103 0.22 -6.11 -10.51
N ARG A 104 0.89 -7.13 -11.06
CA ARG A 104 0.49 -7.74 -12.34
C ARG A 104 0.39 -6.73 -13.50
N GLY A 105 1.27 -5.71 -13.49
CA GLY A 105 1.38 -4.71 -14.55
C GLY A 105 0.66 -3.41 -14.29
N PHE A 106 0.65 -2.54 -15.31
CA PHE A 106 0.13 -1.17 -15.28
C PHE A 106 0.97 -0.24 -14.41
N ASN A 107 2.30 -0.39 -14.51
CA ASN A 107 3.26 0.47 -13.83
C ASN A 107 3.22 1.88 -14.44
N ASN A 108 2.57 2.80 -13.72
CA ASN A 108 2.54 4.22 -14.03
C ASN A 108 2.36 5.05 -12.74
N THR A 109 2.62 6.36 -12.81
CA THR A 109 2.55 7.26 -11.64
C THR A 109 1.12 7.49 -11.14
N ALA A 110 0.13 7.26 -11.98
CA ALA A 110 -1.28 7.21 -11.63
C ALA A 110 -1.74 5.76 -11.41
N GLY A 111 -0.90 4.93 -10.77
CA GLY A 111 -1.16 3.51 -10.49
C GLY A 111 -2.53 3.30 -9.84
N ASN A 112 -3.50 2.88 -10.64
CA ASN A 112 -4.92 2.96 -10.32
C ASN A 112 -5.64 1.61 -10.27
N LYS A 113 -4.90 0.51 -10.23
CA LYS A 113 -5.47 -0.85 -10.21
C LYS A 113 -5.21 -1.58 -8.89
N LEU A 114 -4.68 -0.86 -7.89
CA LEU A 114 -4.45 -1.36 -6.52
C LEU A 114 -5.31 -0.59 -5.51
N LEU A 115 -5.96 -1.33 -4.63
CA LEU A 115 -6.57 -0.75 -3.44
C LEU A 115 -5.57 -0.81 -2.29
N VAL A 116 -5.39 0.29 -1.59
CA VAL A 116 -4.51 0.38 -0.42
C VAL A 116 -5.31 0.79 0.81
N LEU A 117 -5.08 0.04 1.88
CA LEU A 117 -5.74 0.25 3.18
C LEU A 117 -4.68 0.45 4.26
N ILE A 118 -4.94 1.35 5.19
CA ILE A 118 -4.19 1.49 6.46
C ILE A 118 -5.20 1.34 7.59
N ASP A 119 -5.07 0.27 8.36
CA ASP A 119 -6.00 -0.12 9.42
C ASP A 119 -7.47 -0.15 8.98
N GLY A 120 -7.73 -0.57 7.72
CA GLY A 120 -9.06 -0.64 7.14
C GLY A 120 -9.60 0.67 6.55
N ARG A 121 -8.91 1.79 6.71
CA ARG A 121 -9.21 3.05 6.00
C ARG A 121 -8.61 2.98 4.59
N ALA A 122 -9.43 3.14 3.56
CA ALA A 122 -8.94 3.25 2.19
C ALA A 122 -8.25 4.60 1.98
N VAL A 123 -6.99 4.56 1.55
CA VAL A 123 -6.16 5.76 1.28
C VAL A 123 -6.17 6.16 -0.19
N TYR A 124 -7.23 5.81 -0.84
CA TYR A 124 -7.50 6.07 -2.24
C TYR A 124 -8.00 7.49 -2.48
N THR A 125 -7.52 8.15 -3.54
CA THR A 125 -8.09 9.41 -4.02
C THR A 125 -8.96 9.21 -5.26
N PRO A 126 -10.16 9.81 -5.32
CA PRO A 126 -10.98 9.79 -6.52
C PRO A 126 -10.43 10.68 -7.65
N LEU A 127 -9.40 11.48 -7.39
CA LEU A 127 -8.80 12.35 -8.38
C LEU A 127 -8.27 11.57 -9.59
N PHE A 128 -7.51 10.48 -9.33
CA PHE A 128 -6.93 9.61 -10.35
C PHE A 128 -7.13 8.10 -10.12
N SER A 129 -7.94 7.71 -9.15
CA SER A 129 -8.21 6.32 -8.75
C SER A 129 -6.96 5.59 -8.24
N GLY A 130 -6.11 6.28 -7.48
CA GLY A 130 -4.84 5.74 -6.96
C GLY A 130 -4.49 6.27 -5.58
N VAL A 131 -3.21 6.26 -5.25
CA VAL A 131 -2.67 6.65 -3.94
C VAL A 131 -1.58 7.70 -4.11
N PHE A 132 -1.70 8.81 -3.40
CA PHE A 132 -0.62 9.75 -3.22
C PHE A 132 0.34 9.21 -2.15
N TRP A 133 1.39 8.50 -2.57
CA TRP A 133 2.33 7.81 -1.67
C TRP A 133 3.17 8.74 -0.81
N ASP A 134 3.35 9.98 -1.22
CA ASP A 134 4.02 11.05 -0.49
C ASP A 134 3.33 11.40 0.84
N VAL A 135 1.99 11.33 0.88
CA VAL A 135 1.23 11.63 2.10
C VAL A 135 0.88 10.38 2.92
N GLN A 136 0.94 9.18 2.35
CA GLN A 136 0.63 7.94 3.07
C GLN A 136 1.86 7.43 3.82
N ASP A 137 1.83 7.54 5.14
CA ASP A 137 2.95 7.15 5.98
C ASP A 137 2.49 6.65 7.35
N VAL A 138 3.30 5.78 7.94
CA VAL A 138 3.12 5.22 9.29
C VAL A 138 4.46 5.19 10.00
N VAL A 139 4.46 5.09 11.32
CA VAL A 139 5.66 4.70 12.06
C VAL A 139 5.91 3.22 11.76
N LEU A 140 6.95 2.91 10.98
CA LEU A 140 7.22 1.54 10.50
C LEU A 140 7.38 0.54 11.64
N GLU A 141 7.89 0.98 12.79
CA GLU A 141 8.03 0.16 13.99
C GLU A 141 6.69 -0.18 14.66
N ASP A 142 5.62 0.54 14.29
CA ASP A 142 4.26 0.28 14.76
C ASP A 142 3.45 -0.60 13.79
N VAL A 143 4.01 -0.91 12.62
CA VAL A 143 3.38 -1.88 11.71
C VAL A 143 3.49 -3.27 12.31
N GLU A 144 2.37 -3.97 12.40
CA GLU A 144 2.31 -5.37 12.78
C GLU A 144 2.64 -6.26 11.58
N ARG A 145 1.98 -6.00 10.46
CA ARG A 145 2.20 -6.66 9.17
C ARG A 145 1.59 -5.87 8.03
N ILE A 146 2.03 -6.19 6.81
CA ILE A 146 1.39 -5.74 5.57
C ILE A 146 0.96 -6.98 4.79
N GLU A 147 -0.32 -7.08 4.49
CA GLU A 147 -0.88 -8.14 3.66
C GLU A 147 -0.97 -7.65 2.22
N VAL A 148 -0.28 -8.33 1.31
CA VAL A 148 -0.24 -8.01 -0.12
C VAL A 148 -0.94 -9.12 -0.88
N ILE A 149 -2.15 -8.85 -1.34
CA ILE A 149 -2.92 -9.78 -2.17
C ILE A 149 -2.72 -9.38 -3.63
N SER A 150 -2.29 -10.31 -4.46
CA SER A 150 -2.32 -10.16 -5.92
C SER A 150 -3.59 -10.79 -6.48
N GLY A 151 -4.14 -10.14 -7.51
CA GLY A 151 -5.41 -10.54 -8.12
C GLY A 151 -6.62 -9.84 -7.49
N PRO A 152 -7.83 -10.11 -8.00
CA PRO A 152 -9.01 -9.35 -7.64
C PRO A 152 -9.42 -9.52 -6.19
N GLY A 153 -9.46 -8.40 -5.47
CA GLY A 153 -10.08 -8.29 -4.16
C GLY A 153 -11.51 -7.74 -4.19
N ALA A 154 -12.05 -7.50 -5.39
CA ALA A 154 -13.22 -6.66 -5.60
C ALA A 154 -14.50 -7.15 -4.90
N THR A 155 -14.71 -8.45 -4.76
CA THR A 155 -15.88 -9.01 -4.05
C THR A 155 -15.97 -8.57 -2.60
N LEU A 156 -14.85 -8.44 -1.90
CA LEU A 156 -14.81 -8.02 -0.51
C LEU A 156 -14.53 -6.52 -0.36
N TRP A 157 -13.64 -5.98 -1.21
CA TRP A 157 -13.10 -4.63 -1.07
C TRP A 157 -13.72 -3.61 -2.02
N GLY A 158 -14.45 -4.08 -3.06
CA GLY A 158 -15.17 -3.23 -4.01
C GLY A 158 -14.36 -2.82 -5.24
N VAL A 159 -14.86 -1.80 -5.92
CA VAL A 159 -14.19 -1.22 -7.10
C VAL A 159 -12.76 -0.79 -6.77
N ASN A 160 -11.90 -0.78 -7.80
CA ASN A 160 -10.47 -0.43 -7.73
C ASN A 160 -9.55 -1.48 -7.10
N ALA A 161 -10.06 -2.54 -6.44
CA ALA A 161 -9.29 -3.73 -6.06
C ALA A 161 -9.14 -4.68 -7.26
N VAL A 162 -8.53 -4.20 -8.34
CA VAL A 162 -8.49 -4.86 -9.66
C VAL A 162 -7.37 -5.88 -9.74
N ASN A 163 -6.14 -5.42 -9.57
CA ASN A 163 -4.93 -6.25 -9.65
C ASN A 163 -4.38 -6.64 -8.29
N GLY A 164 -4.88 -6.04 -7.21
CA GLY A 164 -4.46 -6.38 -5.86
C GLY A 164 -5.00 -5.47 -4.77
N VAL A 165 -4.71 -5.88 -3.55
CA VAL A 165 -5.00 -5.14 -2.31
C VAL A 165 -3.75 -5.12 -1.45
N ILE A 166 -3.38 -3.95 -0.95
CA ILE A 166 -2.36 -3.76 0.07
C ILE A 166 -3.05 -3.34 1.35
N ASN A 167 -2.94 -4.14 2.41
CA ASN A 167 -3.54 -3.84 3.71
C ASN A 167 -2.43 -3.69 4.77
N VAL A 168 -2.17 -2.47 5.18
CA VAL A 168 -1.22 -2.13 6.24
C VAL A 168 -1.94 -2.18 7.57
N ILE A 169 -1.48 -3.04 8.48
CA ILE A 169 -2.09 -3.26 9.78
C ILE A 169 -1.09 -2.83 10.85
N THR A 170 -1.48 -1.85 11.68
CA THR A 170 -0.64 -1.39 12.78
C THR A 170 -0.96 -2.15 14.07
N ARG A 171 0.06 -2.27 14.93
CA ARG A 171 -0.06 -2.91 16.25
C ARG A 171 -1.14 -2.23 17.07
N ARG A 172 -1.81 -2.98 17.90
CA ARG A 172 -2.73 -2.42 18.90
C ARG A 172 -1.96 -1.65 19.96
N SER A 173 -2.64 -0.72 20.63
CA SER A 173 -2.01 0.08 21.69
C SER A 173 -1.51 -0.73 22.89
N PRO A 174 -2.13 -1.87 23.32
CA PRO A 174 -1.56 -2.74 24.33
C PRO A 174 -0.15 -3.29 23.97
N ASP A 175 0.13 -3.49 22.67
CA ASP A 175 1.37 -4.05 22.17
C ASP A 175 2.49 -3.01 21.99
N THR A 176 2.20 -1.74 22.31
CA THR A 176 3.11 -0.60 22.09
C THR A 176 3.28 0.25 23.34
N GLN A 177 3.24 -0.37 24.50
CA GLN A 177 3.40 0.28 25.80
C GLN A 177 4.85 0.73 26.05
N GLY A 178 5.02 1.73 26.94
CA GLY A 178 6.33 2.34 27.24
C GLY A 178 6.77 3.36 26.20
N GLY A 179 8.03 3.77 26.30
CA GLY A 179 8.64 4.74 25.43
C GLY A 179 9.37 4.09 24.26
N PHE A 180 9.33 4.72 23.11
CA PHE A 180 10.08 4.37 21.92
C PHE A 180 10.62 5.63 21.25
N ALA A 181 11.89 5.58 20.84
CA ALA A 181 12.54 6.61 20.03
C ALA A 181 13.35 6.00 18.91
N SER A 182 13.34 6.60 17.74
CA SER A 182 14.30 6.27 16.68
C SER A 182 14.80 7.52 15.97
N ALA A 183 16.06 7.47 15.56
CA ALA A 183 16.70 8.51 14.77
C ALA A 183 17.49 7.86 13.64
N ARG A 184 17.36 8.40 12.43
CA ARG A 184 18.10 7.98 11.24
C ARG A 184 18.75 9.20 10.60
N ALA A 185 20.01 9.05 10.16
CA ALA A 185 20.70 10.06 9.36
C ALA A 185 21.58 9.38 8.30
N GLY A 186 21.57 9.89 7.09
CA GLY A 186 22.32 9.38 5.95
C GLY A 186 22.42 10.39 4.81
N ASN A 187 23.00 9.95 3.69
CA ASN A 187 23.20 10.82 2.52
C ASN A 187 21.91 11.05 1.70
N GLU A 188 20.84 10.28 1.93
CA GLU A 188 19.55 10.48 1.26
C GLU A 188 18.51 11.20 2.13
N GLY A 189 18.83 11.46 3.42
CA GLY A 189 17.91 12.15 4.32
C GLY A 189 18.02 11.75 5.76
N ARG A 190 17.09 12.23 6.57
CA ARG A 190 17.02 12.02 8.03
C ARG A 190 15.59 11.81 8.49
N SER A 191 15.40 11.09 9.60
CA SER A 191 14.08 10.93 10.22
C SER A 191 14.17 10.74 11.72
N TYR A 192 13.11 11.15 12.42
CA TYR A 192 12.97 11.06 13.88
C TYR A 192 11.57 10.58 14.21
N ASN A 193 11.46 9.60 15.10
CA ASN A 193 10.19 9.10 15.60
C ASN A 193 10.22 9.03 17.12
N LEU A 194 9.15 9.46 17.75
CA LEU A 194 8.91 9.32 19.18
C LEU A 194 7.54 8.73 19.40
N ARG A 195 7.43 7.82 20.35
CA ARG A 195 6.14 7.23 20.74
C ARG A 195 6.11 6.99 22.23
N HIS A 196 4.94 7.18 22.82
CA HIS A 196 4.67 6.78 24.20
C HIS A 196 3.32 6.07 24.27
N GLY A 197 3.28 4.92 24.96
CA GLY A 197 2.07 4.14 25.22
C GLY A 197 1.88 3.90 26.70
N GLY A 198 0.61 3.85 27.13
CA GLY A 198 0.23 3.64 28.51
C GLY A 198 -1.20 3.09 28.65
N ALA A 199 -1.56 2.72 29.88
CA ALA A 199 -2.92 2.33 30.22
C ALA A 199 -3.82 3.55 30.37
N LEU A 200 -5.12 3.41 30.07
CA LEU A 200 -6.16 4.42 30.24
C LEU A 200 -6.89 4.23 31.60
N GLY A 201 -6.14 4.34 32.70
CA GLY A 201 -6.72 4.26 34.05
C GLY A 201 -7.52 2.97 34.30
N GLU A 202 -8.64 3.08 35.01
CA GLU A 202 -9.51 1.95 35.39
C GLU A 202 -10.41 1.46 34.23
N SER A 203 -10.45 2.15 33.10
CA SER A 203 -11.33 1.81 31.96
C SER A 203 -10.93 0.53 31.21
N GLY A 204 -9.81 -0.12 31.59
CA GLY A 204 -9.28 -1.31 30.89
C GLY A 204 -8.77 -1.05 29.48
N GLY A 205 -8.67 0.21 29.08
CA GLY A 205 -8.13 0.63 27.78
C GLY A 205 -6.64 0.91 27.84
N SER A 206 -6.06 1.06 26.66
CA SER A 206 -4.67 1.49 26.47
C SER A 206 -4.58 2.53 25.36
N PHE A 207 -3.50 3.28 25.36
CA PHE A 207 -3.24 4.28 24.33
C PHE A 207 -1.80 4.23 23.85
N ARG A 208 -1.56 4.79 22.66
CA ARG A 208 -0.28 5.29 22.21
C ARG A 208 -0.46 6.65 21.55
N VAL A 209 0.54 7.51 21.69
CA VAL A 209 0.68 8.76 20.95
C VAL A 209 2.05 8.76 20.30
N TYR A 210 2.17 9.33 19.11
CA TYR A 210 3.43 9.38 18.40
C TYR A 210 3.63 10.69 17.65
N GLY A 211 4.90 11.03 17.42
CA GLY A 211 5.33 12.07 16.51
C GLY A 211 6.40 11.55 15.58
N LYS A 212 6.32 11.91 14.31
CA LYS A 212 7.26 11.55 13.26
C LYS A 212 7.64 12.79 12.47
N PHE A 213 8.93 12.92 12.15
CA PHE A 213 9.42 13.90 11.20
C PHE A 213 10.46 13.25 10.31
N PHE A 214 10.47 13.61 9.04
CA PHE A 214 11.54 13.24 8.13
C PHE A 214 11.79 14.33 7.09
N ASP A 215 13.00 14.27 6.52
CA ASP A 215 13.50 15.14 5.48
C ASP A 215 14.30 14.26 4.50
N VAL A 216 13.82 14.15 3.25
CA VAL A 216 14.43 13.38 2.16
C VAL A 216 15.06 14.37 1.19
N PHE A 217 16.34 14.15 0.89
CA PHE A 217 17.10 15.05 0.04
C PHE A 217 16.79 14.83 -1.45
N ASN A 218 17.16 15.81 -2.28
CA ASN A 218 16.98 15.76 -3.72
C ASN A 218 17.71 14.58 -4.36
N THR A 219 17.08 13.94 -5.33
CA THR A 219 17.73 12.98 -6.22
C THR A 219 18.58 13.68 -7.28
N THR A 220 19.27 12.88 -8.10
CA THR A 220 20.06 13.36 -9.23
C THR A 220 19.36 12.98 -10.53
N THR A 221 19.30 13.88 -11.49
CA THR A 221 18.77 13.59 -12.83
C THR A 221 19.76 12.81 -13.69
N ALA A 222 19.30 12.19 -14.77
CA ALA A 222 20.13 11.40 -15.69
C ALA A 222 21.34 12.18 -16.25
N ASN A 223 21.20 13.49 -16.46
CA ASN A 223 22.29 14.37 -16.92
C ASN A 223 23.23 14.84 -15.79
N GLY A 224 23.03 14.36 -14.54
CA GLY A 224 23.88 14.68 -13.39
C GLY A 224 23.50 15.93 -12.60
N GLY A 225 22.42 16.63 -12.98
CA GLY A 225 21.90 17.78 -12.25
C GLY A 225 21.09 17.38 -11.01
N THR A 226 20.74 18.35 -10.16
CA THR A 226 19.83 18.17 -9.03
C THR A 226 18.39 18.13 -9.52
N ALA A 227 17.62 17.10 -9.14
CA ALA A 227 16.24 16.94 -9.58
C ALA A 227 15.27 17.93 -8.92
N ARG A 228 15.64 18.53 -7.76
CA ARG A 228 14.80 19.43 -6.97
C ARG A 228 13.44 18.79 -6.63
N ASP A 229 13.50 17.61 -6.06
CA ASP A 229 12.37 16.75 -5.69
C ASP A 229 12.39 16.36 -4.21
N GLY A 230 13.27 17.00 -3.42
CA GLY A 230 13.36 16.79 -1.98
C GLY A 230 12.07 17.16 -1.27
N TRP A 231 11.81 16.53 -0.12
CA TRP A 231 10.57 16.76 0.62
C TRP A 231 10.72 16.49 2.12
N GLU A 232 9.91 17.19 2.89
CA GLU A 232 9.86 17.03 4.34
C GLU A 232 8.41 16.91 4.81
N LYS A 233 8.19 16.12 5.85
CA LYS A 233 6.87 15.95 6.46
C LYS A 233 6.95 15.74 7.96
N GLY A 234 6.07 16.41 8.70
CA GLY A 234 5.77 16.15 10.10
C GLY A 234 4.40 15.47 10.25
N GLN A 235 4.29 14.55 11.18
CA GLN A 235 3.05 13.82 11.49
C GLN A 235 2.93 13.58 12.99
N LEU A 236 1.74 13.77 13.52
CA LEU A 236 1.35 13.43 14.89
C LEU A 236 0.15 12.51 14.84
N GLY A 237 0.09 11.53 15.73
CA GLY A 237 -1.07 10.63 15.77
C GLY A 237 -1.22 9.93 17.10
N PHE A 238 -2.37 9.25 17.21
CA PHE A 238 -2.75 8.47 18.38
C PHE A 238 -3.53 7.22 18.00
N ARG A 239 -3.53 6.26 18.90
CA ARG A 239 -4.42 5.10 18.87
C ARG A 239 -4.79 4.72 20.30
N THR A 240 -6.06 4.38 20.50
CA THR A 240 -6.59 3.85 21.74
C THR A 240 -7.36 2.58 21.45
N ASP A 241 -7.19 1.57 22.28
CA ASP A 241 -7.89 0.29 22.17
C ASP A 241 -8.46 -0.11 23.52
N TRP A 242 -9.71 -0.59 23.53
CA TRP A 242 -10.39 -1.21 24.66
C TRP A 242 -10.80 -2.64 24.29
N GLY A 243 -10.77 -3.52 25.26
CA GLY A 243 -11.11 -4.93 25.04
C GLY A 243 -10.14 -5.69 24.15
N THR A 244 -10.65 -6.69 23.44
CA THR A 244 -9.88 -7.58 22.55
C THR A 244 -10.09 -7.23 21.07
N THR A 245 -9.44 -7.97 20.17
CA THR A 245 -9.71 -7.86 18.72
C THR A 245 -11.09 -8.37 18.33
N ALA A 246 -11.63 -9.35 19.06
CA ALA A 246 -12.96 -9.92 18.83
C ALA A 246 -14.05 -9.11 19.52
N ASN A 247 -13.79 -8.62 20.75
CA ASN A 247 -14.74 -7.83 21.53
C ASN A 247 -14.05 -6.57 22.02
N GLY A 248 -14.15 -5.48 21.27
CA GLY A 248 -13.44 -4.26 21.63
C GLY A 248 -13.78 -3.06 20.76
N PHE A 249 -13.18 -1.95 21.15
CA PHE A 249 -13.30 -0.67 20.45
C PHE A 249 -11.92 -0.09 20.19
N THR A 250 -11.71 0.42 18.99
CA THR A 250 -10.50 1.16 18.58
C THR A 250 -10.91 2.57 18.17
N LEU A 251 -10.17 3.57 18.65
CA LEU A 251 -10.22 4.94 18.14
C LEU A 251 -8.81 5.39 17.82
N GLN A 252 -8.58 5.83 16.58
CA GLN A 252 -7.26 6.29 16.13
C GLN A 252 -7.38 7.43 15.13
N GLY A 253 -6.30 8.20 15.01
CA GLY A 253 -6.22 9.27 14.03
C GLY A 253 -4.83 9.85 13.97
N ASP A 254 -4.57 10.57 12.89
CA ASP A 254 -3.34 11.34 12.71
C ASP A 254 -3.58 12.61 11.91
N ALA A 255 -2.64 13.55 12.02
CA ALA A 255 -2.58 14.74 11.22
C ALA A 255 -1.14 14.96 10.73
N TYR A 256 -1.00 15.45 9.51
CA TYR A 256 0.29 15.67 8.86
C TYR A 256 0.35 17.00 8.10
N GLN A 257 1.58 17.47 7.92
CA GLN A 257 1.90 18.60 7.05
C GLN A 257 3.27 18.37 6.40
N GLY A 258 3.40 18.68 5.11
CA GLY A 258 4.64 18.52 4.36
C GLY A 258 4.84 19.56 3.27
N LEU A 259 6.11 19.66 2.83
CA LEU A 259 6.56 20.52 1.76
C LEU A 259 7.38 19.69 0.78
N GLU A 260 7.12 19.84 -0.51
CA GLU A 260 7.83 19.14 -1.57
C GLU A 260 8.46 20.14 -2.53
N ASP A 261 9.74 19.98 -2.81
CA ASP A 261 10.42 20.72 -3.86
C ASP A 261 9.93 20.22 -5.23
N ARG A 262 9.90 21.11 -6.20
CA ARG A 262 9.48 20.78 -7.57
C ARG A 262 10.16 21.67 -8.60
N THR A 263 10.18 21.17 -9.82
CA THR A 263 10.54 21.94 -11.01
C THR A 263 9.48 21.76 -12.08
N THR A 264 9.39 22.71 -13.01
CA THR A 264 8.64 22.55 -14.25
C THR A 264 9.57 22.82 -15.44
N PRO A 265 9.23 22.35 -16.65
CA PRO A 265 10.04 22.61 -17.83
C PRO A 265 10.27 24.09 -18.12
N THR A 266 9.34 24.95 -17.71
CA THR A 266 9.34 26.39 -17.99
C THR A 266 9.79 27.25 -16.81
N ASP A 267 9.74 26.71 -15.57
CA ASP A 267 10.14 27.44 -14.36
C ASP A 267 10.97 26.52 -13.44
N PRO A 268 12.23 26.84 -13.21
CA PRO A 268 13.09 26.06 -12.30
C PRO A 268 12.75 26.31 -10.82
N ASN A 269 11.90 27.27 -10.49
CA ASN A 269 11.50 27.61 -9.11
C ASN A 269 9.99 27.92 -9.00
N PRO A 270 9.10 26.98 -9.36
CA PRO A 270 7.65 27.21 -9.42
C PRO A 270 6.97 27.29 -8.04
N GLY A 271 7.74 27.35 -6.96
CA GLY A 271 7.25 27.19 -5.58
C GLY A 271 7.18 25.73 -5.14
N LYS A 272 7.00 25.51 -3.84
CA LYS A 272 6.86 24.17 -3.27
C LYS A 272 5.42 23.69 -3.32
N THR A 273 5.22 22.41 -3.50
CA THR A 273 3.92 21.78 -3.22
C THR A 273 3.71 21.71 -1.71
N HIS A 274 2.53 22.12 -1.27
CA HIS A 274 2.09 22.01 0.12
C HIS A 274 1.12 20.85 0.24
N VAL A 275 1.36 19.95 1.19
CA VAL A 275 0.45 18.84 1.51
C VAL A 275 0.10 18.87 2.98
N SER A 276 -1.17 18.66 3.30
CA SER A 276 -1.64 18.53 4.68
C SER A 276 -2.87 17.66 4.75
N GLY A 277 -3.19 17.16 5.92
CA GLY A 277 -4.39 16.36 6.12
C GLY A 277 -4.44 15.72 7.48
N GLY A 278 -5.48 14.94 7.68
CA GLY A 278 -5.68 14.17 8.91
C GLY A 278 -6.87 13.25 8.80
N ASN A 279 -6.91 12.28 9.69
CA ASN A 279 -8.01 11.31 9.74
C ASN A 279 -8.41 10.98 11.17
N LEU A 280 -9.62 10.46 11.30
CA LEU A 280 -10.15 9.88 12.54
C LEU A 280 -10.94 8.64 12.19
N LEU A 281 -10.61 7.49 12.80
CA LEU A 281 -11.26 6.21 12.61
C LEU A 281 -11.73 5.65 13.94
N GLY A 282 -12.99 5.23 13.98
CA GLY A 282 -13.59 4.43 15.06
C GLY A 282 -13.99 3.05 14.54
N ARG A 283 -13.65 1.98 15.28
CA ARG A 283 -14.06 0.60 14.99
C ARG A 283 -14.53 -0.10 16.23
N TRP A 284 -15.68 -0.72 16.13
CA TRP A 284 -16.22 -1.61 17.15
C TRP A 284 -16.32 -3.04 16.61
N ASN A 285 -15.91 -4.01 17.42
CA ASN A 285 -16.05 -5.43 17.16
C ASN A 285 -16.80 -6.07 18.34
N GLY A 286 -17.72 -6.97 18.04
CA GLY A 286 -18.48 -7.68 19.06
C GLY A 286 -18.86 -9.10 18.61
N ASP A 287 -18.54 -10.09 19.45
CA ASP A 287 -19.10 -11.43 19.32
C ASP A 287 -20.51 -11.43 19.90
N LEU A 288 -21.46 -11.93 19.14
CA LEU A 288 -22.88 -11.99 19.48
C LEU A 288 -23.26 -13.37 20.01
N ALA A 289 -24.47 -13.48 20.55
CA ALA A 289 -25.03 -14.74 20.97
C ALA A 289 -25.08 -15.73 19.79
N GLY A 290 -24.67 -16.98 20.00
CA GLY A 290 -24.60 -18.01 18.95
C GLY A 290 -23.26 -18.09 18.22
N GLY A 291 -22.29 -17.22 18.52
CA GLY A 291 -20.95 -17.23 17.93
C GLY A 291 -20.80 -16.38 16.66
N ASP A 292 -21.83 -15.62 16.32
CA ASP A 292 -21.80 -14.65 15.24
C ASP A 292 -20.91 -13.45 15.61
N HIS A 293 -20.36 -12.76 14.61
CA HIS A 293 -19.50 -11.62 14.82
C HIS A 293 -20.00 -10.41 14.03
N LEU A 294 -20.03 -9.23 14.69
CA LEU A 294 -20.36 -7.95 14.06
C LEU A 294 -19.19 -6.96 14.22
N GLN A 295 -18.77 -6.38 13.10
CA GLN A 295 -17.87 -5.23 13.08
C GLN A 295 -18.57 -4.02 12.49
N VAL A 296 -18.40 -2.87 13.11
CA VAL A 296 -18.83 -1.57 12.57
C VAL A 296 -17.64 -0.64 12.57
N GLN A 297 -17.36 0.00 11.43
CA GLN A 297 -16.29 0.97 11.29
C GLN A 297 -16.83 2.25 10.67
N ALA A 298 -16.34 3.39 11.16
CA ALA A 298 -16.56 4.67 10.52
C ALA A 298 -15.25 5.47 10.53
N TYR A 299 -15.02 6.25 9.46
CA TYR A 299 -13.90 7.17 9.46
C TYR A 299 -14.21 8.48 8.71
N PHE A 300 -13.49 9.50 9.11
CA PHE A 300 -13.32 10.76 8.40
C PHE A 300 -11.89 10.89 7.93
N ASP A 301 -11.68 11.38 6.72
CA ASP A 301 -10.38 11.66 6.13
C ASP A 301 -10.40 13.02 5.43
N ASN A 302 -9.42 13.87 5.72
CA ASN A 302 -9.18 15.13 5.04
C ASN A 302 -7.80 15.10 4.39
N ALA A 303 -7.69 15.43 3.12
CA ALA A 303 -6.44 15.60 2.40
C ALA A 303 -6.45 16.92 1.62
N GLU A 304 -5.40 17.70 1.76
CA GLU A 304 -5.19 18.95 1.04
C GLU A 304 -3.86 18.93 0.31
N ARG A 305 -3.88 19.39 -0.94
CA ARG A 305 -2.70 19.51 -1.80
C ARG A 305 -2.78 20.81 -2.57
N ASP A 306 -1.74 21.65 -2.45
CA ASP A 306 -1.61 22.88 -3.23
C ASP A 306 -0.33 22.79 -4.08
N ILE A 307 -0.52 22.69 -5.39
CA ILE A 307 0.55 22.68 -6.39
C ILE A 307 0.53 24.04 -7.10
N PRO A 308 1.36 25.01 -6.67
CA PRO A 308 1.30 26.37 -7.16
C PRO A 308 1.29 26.47 -8.69
N GLY A 309 0.32 27.21 -9.25
CA GLY A 309 0.15 27.39 -10.70
C GLY A 309 -0.47 26.19 -11.43
N THR A 310 -0.60 25.02 -10.78
CA THR A 310 -1.16 23.81 -11.39
C THR A 310 -2.60 23.58 -10.96
N PHE A 311 -2.84 23.26 -9.72
CA PHE A 311 -4.16 23.21 -9.05
C PHE A 311 -3.99 23.11 -7.54
N ALA A 312 -5.05 23.39 -6.79
CA ALA A 312 -5.14 23.02 -5.39
C ALA A 312 -6.39 22.14 -5.18
N GLU A 313 -6.28 21.11 -4.34
CA GLU A 313 -7.35 20.16 -4.01
C GLU A 313 -7.56 20.12 -2.50
N ARG A 314 -8.83 20.03 -2.08
CA ARG A 314 -9.24 19.65 -0.74
C ARG A 314 -10.30 18.59 -0.84
N LEU A 315 -9.95 17.39 -0.35
CA LEU A 315 -10.82 16.21 -0.33
C LEU A 315 -11.25 15.91 1.11
N ASN A 316 -12.56 15.82 1.36
CA ASN A 316 -13.13 15.36 2.62
C ASN A 316 -13.93 14.09 2.39
N THR A 317 -13.51 12.98 3.01
CA THR A 317 -14.14 11.67 2.86
C THR A 317 -14.78 11.23 4.17
N TYR A 318 -16.00 10.76 4.10
CA TYR A 318 -16.75 10.12 5.19
C TYR A 318 -17.12 8.71 4.75
N ASP A 319 -16.85 7.73 5.59
CA ASP A 319 -17.10 6.31 5.29
C ASP A 319 -17.70 5.61 6.51
N VAL A 320 -18.70 4.79 6.27
CA VAL A 320 -19.29 3.89 7.27
C VAL A 320 -19.47 2.52 6.66
N GLU A 321 -18.99 1.49 7.32
CA GLU A 321 -19.07 0.11 6.89
C GLU A 321 -19.46 -0.80 8.06
N PHE A 322 -20.25 -1.84 7.76
CA PHE A 322 -20.50 -2.93 8.70
C PHE A 322 -20.20 -4.29 8.05
N LEU A 323 -19.82 -5.25 8.88
CA LEU A 323 -19.52 -6.62 8.51
C LEU A 323 -20.18 -7.55 9.52
N TYR A 324 -20.96 -8.52 9.04
CA TYR A 324 -21.61 -9.53 9.86
C TYR A 324 -21.19 -10.93 9.41
N SER A 325 -20.65 -11.72 10.31
CA SER A 325 -20.23 -13.11 10.04
C SER A 325 -21.08 -14.08 10.86
N LEU A 326 -21.80 -14.95 10.15
CA LEU A 326 -22.63 -16.01 10.69
C LEU A 326 -21.80 -17.28 10.82
N LYS A 327 -21.71 -17.86 12.02
CA LYS A 327 -21.06 -19.16 12.28
C LYS A 327 -22.04 -20.27 12.66
N SER A 328 -23.32 -19.97 12.70
CA SER A 328 -24.37 -20.86 13.21
C SER A 328 -24.78 -22.00 12.26
N ILE A 329 -24.17 -22.09 11.09
CA ILE A 329 -24.47 -23.14 10.10
C ILE A 329 -23.28 -24.09 10.02
N GLU A 330 -23.48 -25.38 10.33
CA GLU A 330 -22.45 -26.39 10.59
C GLU A 330 -21.42 -26.58 9.45
N SER A 331 -21.81 -26.38 8.18
CA SER A 331 -20.95 -26.51 7.00
C SER A 331 -20.58 -25.21 6.30
N ASN A 332 -21.14 -24.07 6.74
CA ASN A 332 -21.07 -22.80 6.05
C ASN A 332 -20.57 -21.68 6.98
N THR A 333 -19.75 -20.80 6.46
CA THR A 333 -19.44 -19.50 7.10
C THR A 333 -19.91 -18.40 6.17
N ILE A 334 -21.03 -17.77 6.51
CA ILE A 334 -21.61 -16.70 5.71
C ILE A 334 -21.11 -15.36 6.27
N THR A 335 -20.48 -14.56 5.41
CA THR A 335 -20.07 -13.19 5.73
C THR A 335 -20.79 -12.25 4.77
N TRP A 336 -21.49 -11.26 5.31
CA TRP A 336 -22.13 -10.22 4.52
C TRP A 336 -21.93 -8.86 5.16
N GLY A 337 -22.09 -7.82 4.40
CA GLY A 337 -21.89 -6.48 4.89
C GLY A 337 -22.21 -5.44 3.83
N GLY A 338 -22.10 -4.19 4.23
CA GLY A 338 -22.34 -3.07 3.34
C GLY A 338 -21.69 -1.81 3.86
N GLY A 339 -21.61 -0.82 3.01
CA GLY A 339 -21.01 0.46 3.35
C GLY A 339 -21.50 1.60 2.47
N HIS A 340 -21.30 2.79 3.00
CA HIS A 340 -21.57 4.03 2.29
C HIS A 340 -20.41 5.01 2.50
N ARG A 341 -19.86 5.48 1.38
CA ARG A 341 -18.82 6.49 1.33
C ARG A 341 -19.31 7.72 0.59
N VAL A 342 -19.01 8.89 1.14
CA VAL A 342 -19.21 10.18 0.49
C VAL A 342 -17.91 10.95 0.52
N ALA A 343 -17.52 11.51 -0.62
CA ALA A 343 -16.37 12.39 -0.75
C ALA A 343 -16.81 13.75 -1.30
N TYR A 344 -16.42 14.81 -0.63
CA TYR A 344 -16.56 16.19 -1.11
C TYR A 344 -15.19 16.64 -1.60
N ASP A 345 -15.08 16.81 -2.90
CA ASP A 345 -13.85 17.22 -3.57
C ASP A 345 -13.99 18.64 -4.11
N TYR A 346 -13.09 19.51 -3.66
CA TYR A 346 -13.02 20.93 -3.99
C TYR A 346 -11.68 21.22 -4.65
N VAL A 347 -11.72 21.57 -5.93
CA VAL A 347 -10.52 21.92 -6.69
C VAL A 347 -10.51 23.40 -7.03
N THR A 348 -9.40 24.06 -6.76
CA THR A 348 -9.07 25.37 -7.32
C THR A 348 -8.23 25.15 -8.57
N ASN A 349 -8.81 25.41 -9.73
CA ASN A 349 -8.19 25.19 -11.03
C ASN A 349 -7.03 26.17 -11.29
N GLY A 350 -5.97 25.68 -11.93
CA GLY A 350 -4.84 26.43 -12.45
C GLY A 350 -4.56 26.07 -13.91
N SER A 351 -3.32 25.69 -14.25
CA SER A 351 -2.99 25.16 -15.58
C SER A 351 -3.61 23.80 -15.87
N VAL A 352 -3.96 23.06 -14.82
CA VAL A 352 -4.80 21.88 -14.83
C VAL A 352 -6.14 22.23 -14.20
N ALA A 353 -7.23 21.83 -14.83
CA ALA A 353 -8.58 22.08 -14.36
C ALA A 353 -9.37 20.76 -14.22
N PHE A 354 -10.33 20.79 -13.32
CA PHE A 354 -11.36 19.77 -13.19
C PHE A 354 -12.73 20.44 -13.33
N LEU A 355 -13.59 19.89 -14.18
CA LEU A 355 -14.87 20.50 -14.55
C LEU A 355 -16.02 19.49 -14.34
N PRO A 356 -16.87 19.71 -13.30
CA PRO A 356 -16.93 20.86 -12.41
C PRO A 356 -15.80 20.86 -11.37
N PRO A 357 -15.36 22.04 -10.86
CA PRO A 357 -14.28 22.09 -9.87
C PRO A 357 -14.67 21.48 -8.53
N ASN A 358 -15.94 21.54 -8.16
CA ASN A 358 -16.46 20.99 -6.91
C ASN A 358 -17.44 19.86 -7.23
N VAL A 359 -17.24 18.70 -6.61
CA VAL A 359 -18.09 17.54 -6.82
C VAL A 359 -18.33 16.78 -5.52
N LYS A 360 -19.54 16.22 -5.39
CA LYS A 360 -19.89 15.27 -4.34
C LYS A 360 -19.95 13.88 -4.94
N LEU A 361 -18.96 13.06 -4.65
CA LEU A 361 -18.87 11.68 -5.08
C LEU A 361 -19.47 10.76 -4.01
N HIS A 362 -20.03 9.61 -4.43
CA HIS A 362 -20.58 8.62 -3.50
C HIS A 362 -20.34 7.19 -4.01
N TRP A 363 -20.21 6.28 -3.06
CA TRP A 363 -20.15 4.83 -3.27
C TRP A 363 -21.01 4.15 -2.22
N THR A 364 -21.92 3.30 -2.67
CA THR A 364 -22.77 2.50 -1.78
C THR A 364 -22.65 1.05 -2.19
N ASN A 365 -22.39 0.17 -1.25
CA ASN A 365 -22.15 -1.23 -1.55
C ASN A 365 -22.89 -2.17 -0.60
N LEU A 366 -23.18 -3.37 -1.12
CA LEU A 366 -23.64 -4.53 -0.37
C LEU A 366 -22.92 -5.76 -0.91
N PHE A 367 -22.40 -6.60 -0.04
CA PHE A 367 -21.73 -7.84 -0.43
C PHE A 367 -22.16 -9.02 0.44
N ALA A 368 -22.02 -10.21 -0.11
CA ALA A 368 -22.15 -11.46 0.60
C ALA A 368 -21.16 -12.49 0.06
N GLN A 369 -20.64 -13.30 0.97
CA GLN A 369 -19.74 -14.43 0.70
C GLN A 369 -20.17 -15.62 1.55
N ASP A 370 -20.19 -16.82 0.94
CA ASP A 370 -20.44 -18.09 1.63
C ASP A 370 -19.24 -19.00 1.42
N GLU A 371 -18.63 -19.44 2.51
CA GLU A 371 -17.58 -20.45 2.53
C GLU A 371 -18.19 -21.79 2.93
N ILE A 372 -18.31 -22.69 1.95
CA ILE A 372 -18.98 -23.97 2.05
C ILE A 372 -17.94 -25.07 2.20
N THR A 373 -17.98 -25.81 3.30
CA THR A 373 -17.20 -27.03 3.50
C THR A 373 -17.88 -28.18 2.76
N LEU A 374 -17.40 -28.51 1.55
CA LEU A 374 -17.95 -29.61 0.72
C LEU A 374 -17.58 -30.98 1.27
N LYS A 375 -16.34 -31.10 1.76
CA LYS A 375 -15.75 -32.27 2.42
C LYS A 375 -14.68 -31.78 3.38
N GLU A 376 -14.18 -32.62 4.25
CA GLU A 376 -13.16 -32.30 5.26
C GLU A 376 -11.94 -31.52 4.69
N ASN A 377 -11.56 -31.80 3.43
CA ASN A 377 -10.42 -31.20 2.77
C ASN A 377 -10.77 -30.36 1.52
N TRP A 378 -12.06 -30.10 1.25
CA TRP A 378 -12.54 -29.30 0.14
C TRP A 378 -13.41 -28.15 0.62
N ARG A 379 -13.09 -26.92 0.23
CA ARG A 379 -13.86 -25.71 0.53
C ARG A 379 -14.16 -24.94 -0.75
N LEU A 380 -15.43 -24.62 -0.93
CA LEU A 380 -15.91 -23.74 -2.01
C LEU A 380 -16.28 -22.39 -1.40
N THR A 381 -15.78 -21.31 -1.99
CA THR A 381 -16.17 -19.94 -1.63
C THR A 381 -16.92 -19.30 -2.79
N LEU A 382 -18.13 -18.86 -2.54
CA LEU A 382 -18.96 -18.10 -3.49
C LEU A 382 -19.16 -16.71 -2.92
N GLY A 383 -18.89 -15.69 -3.71
CA GLY A 383 -19.04 -14.32 -3.26
C GLY A 383 -19.50 -13.38 -4.35
N SER A 384 -20.20 -12.33 -3.97
CA SER A 384 -20.56 -11.24 -4.87
C SER A 384 -20.69 -9.92 -4.13
N LYS A 385 -20.44 -8.82 -4.85
CA LYS A 385 -20.67 -7.46 -4.38
C LYS A 385 -21.41 -6.67 -5.44
N PHE A 386 -22.37 -5.88 -5.00
CA PHE A 386 -22.99 -4.81 -5.76
C PHE A 386 -22.47 -3.50 -5.22
N GLU A 387 -21.93 -2.65 -6.08
CA GLU A 387 -21.44 -1.34 -5.70
C GLU A 387 -21.92 -0.28 -6.67
N ASN A 388 -22.69 0.68 -6.17
CA ASN A 388 -23.14 1.84 -6.91
C ASN A 388 -22.14 2.98 -6.71
N ASN A 389 -21.60 3.52 -7.80
CA ASN A 389 -20.67 4.64 -7.80
C ASN A 389 -21.22 5.83 -8.62
N TYR A 390 -20.70 7.00 -8.37
CA TYR A 390 -21.15 8.27 -8.95
C TYR A 390 -21.13 8.29 -10.48
N TYR A 391 -20.10 7.68 -11.14
CA TYR A 391 -19.90 7.83 -12.59
C TYR A 391 -20.60 6.78 -13.43
N THR A 392 -20.61 5.51 -13.00
CA THR A 392 -21.08 4.39 -13.84
C THR A 392 -22.28 3.65 -13.25
N GLY A 393 -22.79 4.11 -12.09
CA GLY A 393 -23.92 3.44 -11.45
C GLY A 393 -23.48 2.12 -10.79
N THR A 394 -24.28 1.07 -10.97
CA THR A 394 -24.10 -0.19 -10.23
C THR A 394 -23.22 -1.18 -10.97
N GLU A 395 -22.15 -1.61 -10.32
CA GLU A 395 -21.22 -2.66 -10.75
C GLU A 395 -21.48 -3.96 -9.99
N PHE A 396 -21.38 -5.09 -10.71
CA PHE A 396 -21.49 -6.43 -10.13
C PHE A 396 -20.14 -7.15 -10.14
N LEU A 397 -19.67 -7.61 -8.97
CA LEU A 397 -18.33 -8.11 -8.74
C LEU A 397 -18.37 -9.54 -8.15
N PRO A 398 -18.64 -10.57 -8.99
CA PRO A 398 -18.71 -11.96 -8.55
C PRO A 398 -17.32 -12.59 -8.42
N SER A 399 -17.22 -13.59 -7.54
CA SER A 399 -16.06 -14.48 -7.44
C SER A 399 -16.47 -15.89 -7.05
N VAL A 400 -15.70 -16.86 -7.52
CA VAL A 400 -15.76 -18.25 -7.09
C VAL A 400 -14.34 -18.74 -6.82
N ARG A 401 -14.15 -19.47 -5.72
CA ARG A 401 -12.87 -20.06 -5.35
C ARG A 401 -13.11 -21.49 -4.86
N LEU A 402 -12.23 -22.39 -5.27
CA LEU A 402 -12.21 -23.78 -4.81
C LEU A 402 -10.84 -24.06 -4.18
N ALA A 403 -10.84 -24.51 -2.96
CA ALA A 403 -9.65 -24.88 -2.20
C ALA A 403 -9.65 -26.37 -1.91
N TRP A 404 -8.52 -27.02 -2.11
CA TRP A 404 -8.28 -28.43 -1.79
C TRP A 404 -7.01 -28.57 -0.95
N LYS A 405 -7.14 -29.22 0.20
CA LYS A 405 -6.03 -29.54 1.11
C LYS A 405 -5.72 -31.06 1.03
N PRO A 406 -4.87 -31.52 0.09
CA PRO A 406 -4.49 -32.92 0.01
C PRO A 406 -3.84 -33.40 1.30
N GLU A 407 -3.08 -32.52 1.97
CA GLU A 407 -2.47 -32.71 3.27
C GLU A 407 -2.63 -31.44 4.12
N PRO A 408 -2.52 -31.50 5.47
CA PRO A 408 -2.68 -30.34 6.34
C PRO A 408 -1.75 -29.16 6.00
N GLN A 409 -0.56 -29.43 5.45
CA GLN A 409 0.45 -28.45 5.10
C GLN A 409 0.47 -28.07 3.61
N GLN A 410 -0.51 -28.54 2.85
CA GLN A 410 -0.61 -28.30 1.41
C GLN A 410 -1.97 -27.71 1.06
N LEU A 411 -1.97 -26.72 0.17
CA LEU A 411 -3.18 -26.09 -0.34
C LEU A 411 -3.05 -25.93 -1.85
N VAL A 412 -3.99 -26.48 -2.59
CA VAL A 412 -4.22 -26.19 -4.01
C VAL A 412 -5.49 -25.35 -4.12
N TRP A 413 -5.47 -24.31 -4.92
CA TRP A 413 -6.69 -23.54 -5.15
C TRP A 413 -6.84 -23.12 -6.61
N GLY A 414 -8.09 -22.89 -7.02
CA GLY A 414 -8.45 -22.26 -8.27
C GLY A 414 -9.47 -21.16 -8.02
N ALA A 415 -9.41 -20.07 -8.77
CA ALA A 415 -10.33 -18.94 -8.64
C ALA A 415 -10.72 -18.36 -9.99
N ALA A 416 -11.94 -17.86 -10.08
CA ALA A 416 -12.43 -17.02 -11.18
C ALA A 416 -13.16 -15.81 -10.60
N SER A 417 -12.86 -14.62 -11.09
CA SER A 417 -13.40 -13.36 -10.55
C SER A 417 -13.57 -12.31 -11.64
N ARG A 418 -14.51 -11.38 -11.42
CA ARG A 418 -14.63 -10.12 -12.17
C ARG A 418 -14.36 -8.96 -11.23
N ALA A 419 -13.51 -8.02 -11.67
CA ALA A 419 -13.25 -6.77 -10.97
C ALA A 419 -13.36 -5.60 -11.95
N VAL A 420 -13.55 -4.40 -11.42
CA VAL A 420 -13.61 -3.17 -12.21
C VAL A 420 -12.83 -2.04 -11.53
N ARG A 421 -12.28 -1.15 -12.35
CA ARG A 421 -11.83 0.18 -11.93
C ARG A 421 -12.91 1.18 -12.33
N ALA A 422 -13.52 1.82 -11.35
CA ALA A 422 -14.46 2.92 -11.60
C ALA A 422 -13.70 4.15 -12.12
N PRO A 423 -14.35 4.99 -12.94
CA PRO A 423 -13.76 6.24 -13.41
C PRO A 423 -13.32 7.15 -12.26
N SER A 424 -12.22 7.87 -12.49
CA SER A 424 -11.72 8.94 -11.64
C SER A 424 -12.09 10.31 -12.22
N ARG A 425 -11.76 11.38 -11.49
CA ARG A 425 -11.92 12.73 -12.00
C ARG A 425 -10.99 13.03 -13.18
N ILE A 426 -9.78 12.42 -13.22
CA ILE A 426 -8.92 12.51 -14.42
C ILE A 426 -9.63 11.88 -15.63
N ASP A 427 -10.29 10.76 -15.45
CA ASP A 427 -10.96 10.09 -16.58
C ASP A 427 -12.16 10.87 -17.13
N ARG A 428 -12.85 11.64 -16.29
CA ARG A 428 -14.13 12.28 -16.63
C ARG A 428 -14.11 13.81 -16.65
N ASP A 429 -13.45 14.42 -15.70
CA ASP A 429 -13.60 15.85 -15.38
C ASP A 429 -12.34 16.66 -15.71
N PHE A 430 -11.25 16.01 -16.11
CA PHE A 430 -9.94 16.61 -16.36
C PHE A 430 -9.93 17.51 -17.60
N PHE A 431 -9.18 18.63 -17.52
CA PHE A 431 -8.98 19.52 -18.63
C PHE A 431 -7.62 20.24 -18.54
N THR A 432 -6.90 20.30 -19.67
CA THR A 432 -5.76 21.20 -19.85
C THR A 432 -5.96 22.07 -21.08
N GLY A 433 -5.53 23.31 -20.99
CA GLY A 433 -5.53 24.24 -22.13
C GLY A 433 -4.29 24.11 -23.03
N PRO A 434 -4.12 25.03 -23.99
CA PRO A 434 -2.95 25.07 -24.88
C PRO A 434 -1.62 25.03 -24.11
N PRO A 435 -0.51 24.51 -24.73
CA PRO A 435 -0.37 24.18 -26.15
C PRO A 435 -0.94 22.82 -26.55
N VAL A 436 -1.13 21.86 -25.61
CA VAL A 436 -1.74 20.56 -25.89
C VAL A 436 -2.98 20.43 -25.00
N GLN A 437 -4.13 20.39 -25.65
CA GLN A 437 -5.40 20.28 -24.96
C GLN A 437 -5.75 18.83 -24.69
N PHE A 438 -5.94 18.47 -23.41
CA PHE A 438 -6.51 17.21 -22.99
C PHE A 438 -7.83 17.41 -22.26
N ALA A 439 -8.77 16.52 -22.46
CA ALA A 439 -10.04 16.49 -21.73
C ALA A 439 -10.37 15.10 -21.22
N GLY A 440 -11.05 15.01 -20.08
CA GLY A 440 -11.70 13.80 -19.63
C GLY A 440 -12.83 13.41 -20.59
N GLY A 441 -13.12 12.11 -20.69
CA GLY A 441 -14.17 11.60 -21.55
C GLY A 441 -15.52 11.54 -20.85
N PRO A 442 -16.53 12.29 -21.28
CA PRO A 442 -17.85 12.25 -20.64
C PRO A 442 -18.49 10.85 -20.69
N ASP A 443 -18.10 10.03 -21.66
CA ASP A 443 -18.60 8.66 -21.87
C ASP A 443 -17.66 7.59 -21.31
N PHE A 444 -16.60 7.96 -20.58
CA PHE A 444 -15.66 7.00 -20.01
C PHE A 444 -16.38 6.09 -19.01
N VAL A 445 -16.30 4.77 -19.21
CA VAL A 445 -16.93 3.74 -18.39
C VAL A 445 -15.89 3.01 -17.50
N SER A 446 -16.36 2.11 -16.63
CA SER A 446 -15.47 1.29 -15.83
C SER A 446 -14.58 0.38 -16.70
N GLU A 447 -13.31 0.34 -16.37
CA GLU A 447 -12.39 -0.69 -16.89
C GLU A 447 -12.72 -2.03 -16.24
N VAL A 448 -12.68 -3.10 -17.01
CA VAL A 448 -13.10 -4.44 -16.56
C VAL A 448 -11.94 -5.42 -16.66
N VAL A 449 -11.79 -6.27 -15.64
CA VAL A 449 -10.94 -7.47 -15.72
C VAL A 449 -11.70 -8.71 -15.32
N LYS A 450 -11.49 -9.80 -16.08
CA LYS A 450 -11.84 -11.16 -15.70
C LYS A 450 -10.56 -11.91 -15.42
N VAL A 451 -10.45 -12.55 -14.26
CA VAL A 451 -9.23 -13.19 -13.79
C VAL A 451 -9.47 -14.65 -13.49
N PHE A 452 -8.55 -15.48 -13.96
CA PHE A 452 -8.48 -16.90 -13.67
C PHE A 452 -7.14 -17.20 -13.00
N GLU A 453 -7.17 -17.94 -11.92
CA GLU A 453 -5.98 -18.24 -11.12
C GLU A 453 -5.95 -19.71 -10.69
N VAL A 454 -4.75 -20.26 -10.65
CA VAL A 454 -4.46 -21.55 -10.02
C VAL A 454 -3.20 -21.40 -9.18
N GLY A 455 -3.28 -21.82 -7.93
CA GLY A 455 -2.15 -21.69 -7.01
C GLY A 455 -1.91 -22.95 -6.20
N TYR A 456 -0.67 -23.05 -5.73
CA TYR A 456 -0.22 -24.08 -4.82
C TYR A 456 0.64 -23.49 -3.72
N ARG A 457 0.31 -23.81 -2.48
CA ARG A 457 1.09 -23.42 -1.30
C ARG A 457 1.41 -24.66 -0.48
N ALA A 458 2.66 -24.79 -0.03
CA ALA A 458 3.08 -25.91 0.77
C ALA A 458 4.14 -25.53 1.82
N GLN A 459 4.12 -26.27 2.91
CA GLN A 459 5.14 -26.27 3.95
C GLN A 459 5.64 -27.71 4.14
N PRO A 460 6.54 -28.19 3.24
CA PRO A 460 6.98 -29.59 3.24
C PRO A 460 7.80 -29.97 4.47
N SER A 461 8.27 -28.99 5.22
CA SER A 461 8.97 -29.19 6.49
C SER A 461 8.88 -27.95 7.38
N PRO A 462 9.19 -28.04 8.68
CA PRO A 462 9.28 -26.86 9.55
C PRO A 462 10.32 -25.82 9.10
N ARG A 463 11.19 -26.18 8.16
CA ARG A 463 12.27 -25.32 7.64
C ARG A 463 12.03 -24.77 6.25
N ALA A 464 10.96 -25.15 5.57
CA ALA A 464 10.73 -24.74 4.19
C ALA A 464 9.25 -24.45 3.95
N SER A 465 8.98 -23.32 3.29
CA SER A 465 7.65 -22.98 2.78
C SER A 465 7.77 -22.35 1.40
N TYR A 466 6.79 -22.58 0.53
CA TYR A 466 6.71 -21.92 -0.76
C TYR A 466 5.27 -21.77 -1.24
N SER A 467 5.08 -20.81 -2.13
CA SER A 467 3.82 -20.54 -2.83
C SER A 467 4.11 -20.28 -4.29
N VAL A 468 3.30 -20.83 -5.18
CA VAL A 468 3.33 -20.57 -6.63
C VAL A 468 1.91 -20.28 -7.08
N ASN A 469 1.74 -19.23 -7.87
CA ASN A 469 0.47 -18.84 -8.46
C ASN A 469 0.64 -18.56 -9.95
N LEU A 470 -0.27 -19.10 -10.76
CA LEU A 470 -0.42 -18.84 -12.18
C LEU A 470 -1.69 -18.02 -12.36
N PHE A 471 -1.63 -16.98 -13.18
CA PHE A 471 -2.78 -16.14 -13.46
C PHE A 471 -2.94 -15.84 -14.95
N HIS A 472 -4.20 -15.67 -15.36
CA HIS A 472 -4.62 -15.22 -16.66
C HIS A 472 -5.69 -14.14 -16.49
N ASN A 473 -5.37 -12.91 -16.92
CA ASN A 473 -6.22 -11.74 -16.85
C ASN A 473 -6.70 -11.36 -18.24
N ILE A 474 -8.00 -11.09 -18.39
CA ILE A 474 -8.62 -10.57 -19.62
C ILE A 474 -9.14 -9.18 -19.31
N TYR A 475 -8.54 -8.17 -19.92
CA TYR A 475 -8.86 -6.76 -19.73
C TYR A 475 -9.72 -6.23 -20.87
N ASP A 476 -10.68 -5.40 -20.53
CA ASP A 476 -11.54 -4.68 -21.47
C ASP A 476 -11.78 -3.25 -20.97
N ASN A 477 -12.09 -2.35 -21.91
CA ASN A 477 -12.37 -0.94 -21.64
C ASN A 477 -11.23 -0.21 -20.90
N LEU A 478 -9.98 -0.61 -21.10
CA LEU A 478 -8.84 0.10 -20.53
C LEU A 478 -8.74 1.51 -21.12
N ARG A 479 -8.19 2.43 -20.33
CA ARG A 479 -8.03 3.84 -20.68
C ARG A 479 -7.16 4.01 -21.93
N SER A 480 -7.67 4.76 -22.91
CA SER A 480 -6.95 5.23 -24.08
C SER A 480 -6.99 6.74 -24.17
N VAL A 481 -6.21 7.32 -25.05
CA VAL A 481 -6.20 8.74 -25.36
C VAL A 481 -6.50 8.90 -26.84
N GLU A 482 -7.66 9.42 -27.17
CA GLU A 482 -8.13 9.53 -28.55
C GLU A 482 -8.01 10.95 -29.07
N PRO A 483 -7.68 11.15 -30.36
CA PRO A 483 -7.71 12.47 -30.98
C PRO A 483 -9.13 13.03 -31.03
N ALA A 484 -9.26 14.33 -30.81
CA ALA A 484 -10.50 15.07 -30.86
C ALA A 484 -10.40 16.27 -31.79
N ALA A 485 -11.50 16.97 -32.02
CA ALA A 485 -11.53 18.14 -32.89
C ALA A 485 -10.57 19.24 -32.42
N GLY A 486 -9.98 19.98 -33.35
CA GLY A 486 -9.06 21.09 -33.07
C GLY A 486 -7.67 20.66 -32.60
N GLY A 487 -7.27 19.41 -32.78
CA GLY A 487 -5.98 18.88 -32.30
C GLY A 487 -5.93 18.60 -30.81
N ALA A 488 -7.07 18.54 -30.16
CA ALA A 488 -7.21 18.12 -28.77
C ALA A 488 -7.17 16.60 -28.64
N PHE A 489 -7.05 16.13 -27.39
CA PHE A 489 -7.15 14.72 -27.01
C PHE A 489 -8.23 14.52 -25.95
N VAL A 490 -8.90 13.37 -25.98
CA VAL A 490 -9.92 12.97 -25.03
C VAL A 490 -9.62 11.59 -24.46
N ILE A 491 -9.83 11.42 -23.15
CA ILE A 491 -9.68 10.14 -22.47
C ILE A 491 -10.87 9.25 -22.82
N ALA A 492 -10.62 8.00 -23.22
CA ALA A 492 -11.63 7.04 -23.65
C ALA A 492 -11.27 5.60 -23.21
N ASN A 493 -12.13 4.60 -23.57
CA ASN A 493 -11.97 3.19 -23.18
C ASN A 493 -11.70 2.29 -24.38
N LYS A 494 -10.64 2.56 -25.14
CA LYS A 494 -10.38 1.86 -26.40
C LYS A 494 -9.11 0.98 -26.41
N ILE A 495 -8.70 0.51 -25.23
CA ILE A 495 -7.65 -0.52 -25.09
C ILE A 495 -8.28 -1.78 -24.48
N GLU A 496 -7.84 -2.94 -24.99
CA GLU A 496 -8.19 -4.26 -24.47
C GLU A 496 -6.96 -5.18 -24.52
N GLY A 497 -7.04 -6.35 -23.86
CA GLY A 497 -5.95 -7.32 -23.97
C GLY A 497 -5.90 -8.35 -22.86
N THR A 498 -4.75 -9.02 -22.73
CA THR A 498 -4.51 -10.06 -21.73
C THR A 498 -3.21 -9.84 -20.96
N GLY A 499 -3.19 -10.34 -19.73
CA GLY A 499 -1.99 -10.43 -18.90
C GLY A 499 -1.85 -11.85 -18.35
N ASP A 500 -0.71 -12.49 -18.63
CA ASP A 500 -0.37 -13.82 -18.14
C ASP A 500 0.85 -13.74 -17.23
N GLY A 501 0.91 -14.57 -16.19
CA GLY A 501 2.11 -14.55 -15.36
C GLY A 501 2.20 -15.66 -14.33
N VAL A 502 3.38 -15.65 -13.70
CA VAL A 502 3.74 -16.55 -12.61
C VAL A 502 4.27 -15.72 -11.45
N GLU A 503 3.70 -15.91 -10.28
CA GLU A 503 4.19 -15.41 -9.01
C GLU A 503 4.68 -16.59 -8.18
N ALA A 504 5.90 -16.51 -7.67
CA ALA A 504 6.44 -17.56 -6.82
C ALA A 504 7.33 -16.98 -5.74
N TRP A 505 7.24 -17.52 -4.53
CA TRP A 505 8.13 -17.19 -3.42
C TRP A 505 8.27 -18.33 -2.45
N GLY A 506 9.34 -18.29 -1.67
CA GLY A 506 9.58 -19.27 -0.63
C GLY A 506 10.62 -18.80 0.38
N SER A 507 10.64 -19.50 1.50
CA SER A 507 11.60 -19.30 2.59
C SER A 507 12.18 -20.61 3.04
N TYR A 508 13.47 -20.60 3.40
CA TYR A 508 14.21 -21.75 3.89
C TYR A 508 15.07 -21.38 5.09
N GLN A 509 14.87 -22.07 6.21
CA GLN A 509 15.69 -21.96 7.41
C GLN A 509 16.91 -22.88 7.27
N ALA A 510 18.02 -22.33 6.77
CA ALA A 510 19.24 -23.10 6.51
C ALA A 510 19.87 -23.61 7.80
N THR A 511 19.96 -22.77 8.83
CA THR A 511 20.34 -23.11 10.20
C THR A 511 19.40 -22.42 11.18
N ARG A 512 19.53 -22.64 12.49
CA ARG A 512 18.66 -21.98 13.50
C ARG A 512 18.73 -20.45 13.45
N ASN A 513 19.84 -19.90 12.99
CA ASN A 513 20.11 -18.48 12.96
C ASN A 513 20.30 -17.91 11.54
N TRP A 514 19.99 -18.68 10.48
CA TRP A 514 20.15 -18.21 9.10
C TRP A 514 18.94 -18.58 8.25
N ARG A 515 18.21 -17.57 7.81
CA ARG A 515 17.05 -17.69 6.93
C ARG A 515 17.35 -17.11 5.54
N LEU A 516 16.94 -17.84 4.53
CA LEU A 516 16.98 -17.44 3.13
C LEU A 516 15.55 -17.32 2.61
N SER A 517 15.27 -16.29 1.83
CA SER A 517 13.97 -16.13 1.16
C SER A 517 14.20 -15.67 -0.28
N ALA A 518 13.42 -16.20 -1.20
CA ALA A 518 13.47 -15.82 -2.60
C ALA A 518 12.06 -15.62 -3.15
N GLY A 519 11.92 -14.79 -4.16
CA GLY A 519 10.66 -14.61 -4.86
C GLY A 519 10.85 -14.08 -6.27
N THR A 520 9.86 -14.31 -7.13
CA THR A 520 9.87 -13.85 -8.52
C THR A 520 8.46 -13.56 -9.02
N LEU A 521 8.36 -12.60 -9.92
CA LEU A 521 7.21 -12.33 -10.77
C LEU A 521 7.66 -12.34 -12.23
N MET A 522 7.01 -13.14 -13.05
CA MET A 522 7.11 -13.12 -14.50
C MET A 522 5.79 -12.64 -15.08
N LEU A 523 5.83 -11.62 -15.93
CA LEU A 523 4.64 -10.98 -16.49
C LEU A 523 4.77 -10.90 -18.02
N ARG A 524 3.69 -11.25 -18.69
CA ARG A 524 3.52 -11.04 -20.13
C ARG A 524 2.19 -10.36 -20.40
N GLN A 525 2.22 -9.10 -20.77
CA GLN A 525 1.04 -8.36 -21.23
C GLN A 525 0.97 -8.30 -22.74
N ARG A 526 -0.24 -8.37 -23.28
CA ARG A 526 -0.56 -8.23 -24.70
C ARG A 526 -1.78 -7.32 -24.81
N LEU A 527 -1.54 -6.02 -24.81
CA LEU A 527 -2.55 -5.00 -24.99
C LEU A 527 -2.62 -4.58 -26.46
N ARG A 528 -3.80 -4.15 -26.89
CA ARG A 528 -4.02 -3.61 -28.25
C ARG A 528 -5.11 -2.55 -28.21
N LEU A 529 -5.06 -1.64 -29.15
CA LEU A 529 -6.14 -0.72 -29.44
C LEU A 529 -7.33 -1.50 -30.03
N LYS A 530 -8.56 -1.11 -29.66
CA LYS A 530 -9.79 -1.60 -30.28
C LYS A 530 -9.89 -1.10 -31.73
N ALA A 531 -10.66 -1.78 -32.55
CA ALA A 531 -10.80 -1.46 -33.97
C ALA A 531 -11.38 -0.06 -34.24
N ASP A 532 -12.11 0.50 -33.31
CA ASP A 532 -12.71 1.84 -33.35
C ASP A 532 -11.85 2.93 -32.69
N SER A 533 -10.62 2.61 -32.25
CA SER A 533 -9.64 3.61 -31.78
C SER A 533 -9.04 4.37 -32.95
N ALA A 534 -8.90 5.68 -32.76
CA ALA A 534 -8.20 6.59 -33.67
C ALA A 534 -6.83 7.04 -33.12
N ASP A 535 -6.39 6.47 -32.00
CA ASP A 535 -5.10 6.83 -31.36
C ASP A 535 -3.93 6.38 -32.23
N THR A 536 -3.12 7.33 -32.68
CA THR A 536 -1.87 7.11 -33.41
C THR A 536 -0.65 7.66 -32.65
N VAL A 537 -0.84 8.19 -31.45
CA VAL A 537 0.18 8.94 -30.71
C VAL A 537 0.61 8.22 -29.43
N PHE A 538 -0.33 7.82 -28.60
CA PHE A 538 -0.06 7.28 -27.27
C PHE A 538 -0.01 5.76 -27.25
N GLY A 539 -0.90 5.11 -28.01
CA GLY A 539 -0.98 3.66 -28.07
C GLY A 539 -1.21 3.01 -26.71
N VAL A 540 -0.89 1.74 -26.61
CA VAL A 540 -1.04 0.96 -25.38
C VAL A 540 -0.07 1.35 -24.25
N ALA A 541 0.98 2.10 -24.56
CA ALA A 541 1.94 2.59 -23.56
C ALA A 541 1.33 3.62 -22.59
N ALA A 542 0.19 4.22 -22.93
CA ALA A 542 -0.58 5.08 -22.01
C ALA A 542 -1.04 4.36 -20.74
N GLU A 543 -1.20 3.03 -20.78
CA GLU A 543 -1.66 2.23 -19.64
C GLU A 543 -0.56 1.80 -18.68
N GLY A 544 0.70 1.71 -19.11
CA GLY A 544 1.80 1.35 -18.23
C GLY A 544 3.05 0.91 -18.97
N ASN A 545 4.12 0.78 -18.21
CA ASN A 545 5.45 0.40 -18.69
C ASN A 545 6.05 -0.65 -17.74
N ASP A 546 5.83 -1.92 -18.04
CA ASP A 546 6.02 -3.02 -17.10
C ASP A 546 7.31 -3.81 -17.37
N PRO A 547 8.04 -4.23 -16.30
CA PRO A 547 9.11 -5.21 -16.44
C PRO A 547 8.51 -6.60 -16.70
N LYS A 548 9.19 -7.39 -17.54
CA LYS A 548 8.78 -8.77 -17.81
C LYS A 548 9.17 -9.75 -16.72
N LEU A 549 10.20 -9.41 -15.96
CA LEU A 549 10.76 -10.24 -14.89
C LEU A 549 11.25 -9.37 -13.75
N GLN A 550 10.90 -9.75 -12.55
CA GLN A 550 11.57 -9.31 -11.34
C GLN A 550 11.82 -10.50 -10.43
N TRP A 551 12.89 -10.43 -9.63
CA TRP A 551 13.16 -11.40 -8.59
C TRP A 551 13.87 -10.77 -7.40
N THR A 552 13.70 -11.38 -6.25
CA THR A 552 14.32 -10.97 -5.00
C THR A 552 14.98 -12.16 -4.32
N LEU A 553 16.12 -11.90 -3.66
CA LEU A 553 16.80 -12.86 -2.80
C LEU A 553 17.17 -12.15 -1.50
N ARG A 554 16.79 -12.73 -0.37
CA ARG A 554 17.05 -12.18 0.96
C ARG A 554 17.80 -13.19 1.81
N SER A 555 18.81 -12.73 2.54
CA SER A 555 19.56 -13.49 3.51
C SER A 555 19.52 -12.78 4.85
N SER A 556 19.03 -13.42 5.89
CA SER A 556 18.93 -12.89 7.25
C SER A 556 19.68 -13.81 8.20
N LEU A 557 20.77 -13.30 8.78
CA LEU A 557 21.67 -14.04 9.65
C LEU A 557 21.72 -13.38 11.05
N ASP A 558 21.45 -14.18 12.07
CA ASP A 558 21.58 -13.79 13.47
C ASP A 558 22.95 -14.22 14.02
N LEU A 559 23.65 -13.28 14.61
CA LEU A 559 24.92 -13.49 15.29
C LEU A 559 24.75 -13.22 16.80
N SER A 560 25.73 -13.61 17.61
CA SER A 560 25.70 -13.29 19.04
C SER A 560 25.77 -11.77 19.24
N GLY A 561 24.62 -11.15 19.53
CA GLY A 561 24.48 -9.71 19.76
C GLY A 561 24.42 -8.82 18.50
N ALA A 562 24.41 -9.41 17.30
CA ALA A 562 24.34 -8.66 16.05
C ALA A 562 23.47 -9.39 15.00
N GLU A 563 23.11 -8.68 13.95
CA GLU A 563 22.35 -9.19 12.80
C GLU A 563 23.00 -8.72 11.50
N VAL A 564 23.00 -9.57 10.49
CA VAL A 564 23.46 -9.26 9.13
C VAL A 564 22.36 -9.62 8.16
N ASP A 565 21.92 -8.65 7.37
CA ASP A 565 20.90 -8.82 6.35
C ASP A 565 21.44 -8.37 5.00
N VAL A 566 21.13 -9.16 3.96
CA VAL A 566 21.44 -8.82 2.57
C VAL A 566 20.19 -9.02 1.74
N ASN A 567 19.82 -8.01 0.96
CA ASN A 567 18.71 -8.05 0.01
C ASN A 567 19.25 -7.80 -1.39
N ILE A 568 18.90 -8.67 -2.33
CA ILE A 568 19.21 -8.50 -3.76
C ILE A 568 17.89 -8.42 -4.50
N ARG A 569 17.72 -7.40 -5.33
CA ARG A 569 16.54 -7.20 -6.17
C ARG A 569 16.96 -6.94 -7.60
N HIS A 570 16.38 -7.68 -8.52
CA HIS A 570 16.54 -7.49 -9.96
C HIS A 570 15.20 -7.13 -10.59
N VAL A 571 15.22 -6.13 -11.47
CA VAL A 571 14.08 -5.71 -12.30
C VAL A 571 14.56 -5.61 -13.75
N SER A 572 13.88 -6.30 -14.66
CA SER A 572 14.20 -6.24 -16.08
C SER A 572 13.86 -4.87 -16.68
N ALA A 573 14.41 -4.57 -17.84
CA ALA A 573 14.21 -3.29 -18.52
C ALA A 573 12.72 -3.00 -18.79
N LEU A 574 12.35 -1.71 -18.68
CA LEU A 574 11.07 -1.19 -19.12
C LEU A 574 11.14 -0.79 -20.61
N PRO A 575 10.12 -1.14 -21.42
CA PRO A 575 10.19 -0.94 -22.87
C PRO A 575 9.92 0.50 -23.35
N ASN A 576 8.97 1.24 -22.74
CA ASN A 576 8.55 2.55 -23.23
C ASN A 576 8.00 3.47 -22.12
N PRO A 577 8.73 4.54 -21.73
CA PRO A 577 10.08 4.86 -22.19
C PRO A 577 11.09 3.81 -21.75
N GLY A 578 12.17 3.66 -22.52
CA GLY A 578 13.22 2.70 -22.22
C GLY A 578 13.94 3.03 -20.91
N VAL A 579 13.84 2.13 -19.92
CA VAL A 579 14.58 2.18 -18.65
C VAL A 579 15.43 0.90 -18.59
N PRO A 580 16.76 0.98 -18.40
CA PRO A 580 17.60 -0.21 -18.36
C PRO A 580 17.27 -1.11 -17.17
N ALA A 581 17.52 -2.41 -17.32
CA ALA A 581 17.45 -3.35 -16.20
C ALA A 581 18.47 -2.99 -15.12
N TYR A 582 18.13 -3.27 -13.88
CA TYR A 582 19.04 -3.04 -12.76
C TYR A 582 19.01 -4.19 -11.73
N THR A 583 20.09 -4.29 -10.95
CA THR A 583 20.18 -5.21 -9.82
C THR A 583 20.70 -4.43 -8.61
N ALA A 584 19.80 -4.12 -7.68
CA ALA A 584 20.14 -3.44 -6.45
C ALA A 584 20.55 -4.45 -5.36
N VAL A 585 21.61 -4.13 -4.62
CA VAL A 585 22.07 -4.91 -3.47
C VAL A 585 22.11 -4.00 -2.24
N ASP A 586 21.34 -4.35 -1.23
CA ASP A 586 21.27 -3.66 0.03
C ASP A 586 21.79 -4.55 1.14
N ALA A 587 22.51 -3.96 2.11
CA ALA A 587 23.03 -4.69 3.27
C ALA A 587 22.79 -3.89 4.55
N ARG A 588 22.46 -4.61 5.61
CA ARG A 588 22.28 -4.07 6.95
C ARG A 588 23.13 -4.85 7.94
N TYR A 589 23.86 -4.12 8.79
CA TYR A 589 24.47 -4.65 10.01
C TYR A 589 23.83 -3.94 11.20
N ALA A 590 23.28 -4.71 12.14
CA ALA A 590 22.69 -4.16 13.36
C ALA A 590 23.35 -4.77 14.58
N TRP A 591 23.62 -3.93 15.57
CA TRP A 591 24.22 -4.29 16.82
C TRP A 591 23.27 -3.98 17.98
N ARG A 592 22.99 -4.97 18.82
CA ARG A 592 22.24 -4.81 20.08
C ARG A 592 23.22 -4.30 21.16
N VAL A 593 23.30 -2.96 21.31
CA VAL A 593 24.21 -2.30 22.25
C VAL A 593 23.90 -2.68 23.69
N ARG A 594 22.61 -2.71 24.01
CA ARG A 594 22.03 -3.19 25.27
C ARG A 594 20.56 -3.52 25.07
N ARG A 595 19.90 -4.09 26.09
CA ARG A 595 18.47 -4.36 26.04
C ARG A 595 17.68 -3.09 25.68
N GLY A 596 16.85 -3.17 24.67
CA GLY A 596 16.03 -2.07 24.16
C GLY A 596 16.79 -1.05 23.28
N LEU A 597 18.14 -1.15 23.12
CA LEU A 597 18.93 -0.21 22.32
C LEU A 597 19.65 -0.93 21.18
N GLU A 598 19.29 -0.62 19.95
CA GLU A 598 19.89 -1.13 18.71
C GLU A 598 20.51 0.01 17.90
N LEU A 599 21.71 -0.22 17.40
CA LEU A 599 22.37 0.64 16.41
C LEU A 599 22.54 -0.15 15.12
N SER A 600 22.13 0.40 13.98
CA SER A 600 22.31 -0.23 12.68
C SER A 600 22.96 0.69 11.66
N VAL A 601 23.74 0.09 10.76
CA VAL A 601 24.31 0.71 9.57
C VAL A 601 23.72 0.01 8.37
N VAL A 602 23.19 0.77 7.43
CA VAL A 602 22.56 0.28 6.21
C VAL A 602 23.23 0.91 5.01
N GLY A 603 23.57 0.07 4.04
CA GLY A 603 23.97 0.49 2.71
C GLY A 603 22.94 0.04 1.70
N GLN A 604 22.52 0.92 0.81
CA GLN A 604 21.55 0.67 -0.23
C GLN A 604 22.17 0.88 -1.60
N ASN A 605 21.76 0.07 -2.58
CA ASN A 605 22.28 0.12 -3.94
C ASN A 605 23.83 0.06 -4.01
N LEU A 606 24.42 -0.89 -3.27
CA LEU A 606 25.87 -0.92 -2.98
C LEU A 606 26.77 -1.07 -4.21
N PHE A 607 26.31 -1.81 -5.23
CA PHE A 607 27.14 -2.14 -6.42
C PHE A 607 26.96 -1.16 -7.57
N ASP A 608 25.87 -0.37 -7.57
CA ASP A 608 25.67 0.68 -8.55
C ASP A 608 25.99 2.07 -7.95
N ARG A 609 26.57 2.94 -8.75
CA ARG A 609 26.69 4.33 -8.34
C ARG A 609 25.33 5.00 -8.33
N ARG A 610 24.50 4.68 -9.34
CA ARG A 610 23.11 5.11 -9.51
C ARG A 610 22.47 4.31 -10.65
N HIS A 611 21.17 4.13 -10.59
CA HIS A 611 20.34 3.54 -11.65
C HIS A 611 18.97 4.22 -11.70
N PRO A 612 18.31 4.27 -12.87
CA PRO A 612 16.91 4.69 -12.97
C PRO A 612 15.98 3.53 -12.69
N GLU A 613 14.81 3.85 -12.14
CA GLU A 613 13.71 2.89 -11.97
C GLU A 613 12.48 3.28 -12.79
N PHE A 614 12.35 4.55 -13.20
CA PHE A 614 11.19 5.06 -13.91
C PHE A 614 11.52 6.27 -14.78
N GLY A 615 10.69 6.54 -15.80
CA GLY A 615 10.68 7.77 -16.57
C GLY A 615 11.70 7.83 -17.73
N ALA A 616 11.56 8.86 -18.56
CA ALA A 616 12.38 9.09 -19.74
C ALA A 616 13.55 10.04 -19.46
N GLU A 617 14.67 9.85 -20.19
CA GLU A 617 15.74 10.84 -20.25
C GLU A 617 15.28 12.13 -20.95
N PRO A 618 15.91 13.26 -20.64
CA PRO A 618 17.00 13.46 -19.68
C PRO A 618 16.52 13.81 -18.26
N GLY A 619 15.23 14.01 -18.06
CA GLY A 619 14.67 14.56 -16.84
C GLY A 619 14.39 13.53 -15.72
N ARG A 620 14.48 12.22 -16.01
CA ARG A 620 14.21 11.18 -15.00
C ARG A 620 15.18 11.29 -13.82
N SER A 621 14.69 10.99 -12.63
CA SER A 621 15.54 10.82 -11.45
C SER A 621 16.27 9.49 -11.47
N GLU A 622 17.48 9.47 -10.93
CA GLU A 622 18.28 8.26 -10.75
C GLU A 622 18.52 8.00 -9.27
N ILE A 623 18.34 6.76 -8.87
CA ILE A 623 18.47 6.30 -7.48
C ILE A 623 19.96 6.05 -7.20
N ALA A 624 20.54 6.86 -6.33
CA ALA A 624 21.96 6.79 -5.99
C ALA A 624 22.22 5.70 -4.94
N ARG A 625 23.52 5.40 -4.76
CA ARG A 625 24.00 4.62 -3.62
C ARG A 625 23.69 5.36 -2.32
N GLY A 626 22.94 4.70 -1.44
CA GLY A 626 22.55 5.21 -0.13
C GLY A 626 23.35 4.60 1.01
N ALA A 627 23.57 5.37 2.07
CA ALA A 627 24.07 4.86 3.34
C ALA A 627 23.49 5.67 4.49
N TYR A 628 23.13 4.99 5.56
CA TYR A 628 22.64 5.67 6.76
C TYR A 628 22.96 4.88 8.05
N VAL A 629 22.91 5.59 9.16
CA VAL A 629 22.93 5.03 10.51
C VAL A 629 21.55 5.22 11.13
N LYS A 630 21.04 4.22 11.84
CA LYS A 630 19.77 4.27 12.57
C LYS A 630 19.97 3.80 14.00
N LEU A 631 19.48 4.59 14.95
CA LEU A 631 19.36 4.26 16.36
C LEU A 631 17.89 3.95 16.67
N ARG A 632 17.63 2.86 17.39
CA ARG A 632 16.32 2.49 17.93
C ARG A 632 16.44 2.26 19.43
N TRP A 633 15.52 2.85 20.18
CA TRP A 633 15.52 2.74 21.64
C TRP A 633 14.10 2.56 22.18
N THR A 634 13.90 1.46 22.91
CA THR A 634 12.66 1.15 23.64
C THR A 634 12.96 1.24 25.14
N PHE A 635 12.14 1.97 25.92
CA PHE A 635 12.39 2.25 27.34
C PHE A 635 11.09 2.37 28.14
#